data_54d76bec704bd22c7d03f100b4badad2
#
_entry.id   54d76bec704bd22c7d03f100b4badad2
#
_cell.length_a   1.000
_cell.length_b   1.000
_cell.length_c   1.000
_cell.angle_alpha   90.00
_cell.angle_beta   90.00
_cell.angle_gamma   90.00
#
_symmetry.space_group_name_H-M   'P 1'
#
loop_
_entity.id
_entity.type
_entity.pdbx_description
1 polymer ?
#
loop_
_entity_poly.entity_id
_entity_poly.type
_entity_poly.pdbx_seq_one_letter_code
_entity_poly.pdbx_strand_id
1 'polypeptide(L)'
;LSRVAIISECTGIDIIPSSFLVLLFDKFADNPSLNYCLPMTINRREFLFFLGASAGSAALNSCQQKAFTPFGDSVSPTNFNSKVRTAHPTSNFKPVQGPMPLSGTSTVASTGQLIEISTASPQQQIQAYSTYEVADDLILPEDFTYDIIAAWGDKVGDSRFGYNNDYLSFVETGKEQGFLTVNFEYISAKPWIQTYQKVIGKSLPFAQLETALQPAGKEGINAFALADKEPTKKMVGEVTKEALIDLGMGVISIRRNPDGKWERTNSKADRRITGISGLEDGRYLKATGPAVAVFNKKGQGYNDKLGDKIIGTFANCAGGTTPWGTVFSAEENFQDLVPESVFADGTSFDPGQKKFYIDDEQIGGLGNVFGLAGNKYGWMVELDPANPNDFGTKHTWLGRYRHEAVGIRVVAGKSLAFYSGCDRRSGHLYKFVSKNAVKNPKDRANSQLLTEGILYAAKFNADGTGSWIALKADQPVNPDLPSFHAGGIINLPKRPAGGSFKVEKDADVVSFKQQFKTLGDLYQGNANEKQGAILIDAHYAANAAGATCTARPEDTEIAPDGSLYITFTSGSASDSDGGPDLRIFQGKDGKAYEYGWIMHLIEDGNEPSAMSFKWKMFATGGEPAEGGLGFANPDNLMIDQSGNIWMVNDISSDKLNAAVPAGRVGKDGKPISQSNLRGLYGNNAIWFLPTSGPQAGVAFLFGIGPMECETTGPFFTEDEKTLFLSIQHPGEWNGIRKDLAFENRQFAMKTTDGQEFMQTRKVPIGSNWPSKKVNDSPQPAVVAIRRVNLRSLISP
;
A
#
# COMPACT_ATOMS: atom_id res chain seq x y z
N LEU A 1 -43.95 -5.25 26.04
CA LEU A 1 -42.49 -5.35 25.86
C LEU A 1 -42.02 -4.31 24.83
N SER A 2 -42.72 -4.13 23.71
CA SER A 2 -42.40 -3.13 22.68
C SER A 2 -42.57 -1.67 23.15
N ARG A 3 -43.51 -1.42 24.08
CA ARG A 3 -43.71 -0.09 24.66
C ARG A 3 -42.65 0.30 25.70
N VAL A 4 -42.05 -0.68 26.37
CA VAL A 4 -40.98 -0.44 27.35
C VAL A 4 -39.66 -0.07 26.67
N ALA A 5 -39.39 -0.65 25.51
CA ALA A 5 -38.18 -0.30 24.71
C ALA A 5 -38.24 1.15 24.20
N ILE A 6 -39.41 1.63 23.77
CA ILE A 6 -39.57 3.01 23.27
C ILE A 6 -39.36 4.04 24.38
N ILE A 7 -39.71 3.70 25.62
CA ILE A 7 -39.52 4.58 26.77
C ILE A 7 -38.05 4.69 27.16
N SER A 8 -37.23 3.64 26.90
CA SER A 8 -35.79 3.67 27.16
C SER A 8 -35.03 4.60 26.20
N GLU A 9 -35.50 4.74 24.96
CA GLU A 9 -34.90 5.66 23.98
C GLU A 9 -35.10 7.14 24.36
N CYS A 10 -36.18 7.45 25.10
CA CYS A 10 -36.45 8.82 25.54
C CYS A 10 -35.74 9.22 26.84
N THR A 11 -35.12 8.30 27.57
CA THR A 11 -34.60 8.55 28.92
C THR A 11 -33.09 8.31 29.07
N GLY A 12 -32.34 7.93 28.00
CA GLY A 12 -30.87 7.87 28.02
C GLY A 12 -30.25 6.89 29.03
N ILE A 13 -30.90 5.75 29.32
CA ILE A 13 -30.35 4.73 30.24
C ILE A 13 -29.75 3.58 29.44
N ASP A 14 -28.45 3.37 29.67
CA ASP A 14 -27.62 2.33 29.12
C ASP A 14 -27.97 0.91 29.59
N ILE A 15 -27.65 -0.06 28.74
CA ILE A 15 -27.45 -1.50 28.98
C ILE A 15 -28.65 -2.40 28.73
N ILE A 16 -28.70 -2.98 27.54
CA ILE A 16 -29.39 -4.25 27.26
C ILE A 16 -28.35 -5.35 27.09
N PRO A 17 -28.41 -6.47 27.81
CA PRO A 17 -27.48 -7.60 27.63
C PRO A 17 -27.61 -8.22 26.23
N SER A 18 -26.47 -8.56 25.63
CA SER A 18 -26.34 -9.07 24.27
C SER A 18 -27.17 -10.32 23.93
N SER A 19 -27.56 -11.10 24.92
CA SER A 19 -28.43 -12.27 24.76
C SER A 19 -29.88 -11.97 24.42
N PHE A 20 -30.35 -10.74 24.64
CA PHE A 20 -31.73 -10.34 24.32
C PHE A 20 -31.86 -9.86 22.86
N LEU A 21 -30.78 -9.44 22.25
CA LEU A 21 -30.78 -8.96 20.89
C LEU A 21 -30.91 -10.11 19.85
N VAL A 22 -30.35 -11.27 20.15
CA VAL A 22 -30.43 -12.48 19.29
C VAL A 22 -31.86 -13.01 19.19
N LEU A 23 -32.65 -12.94 20.26
CA LEU A 23 -34.06 -13.39 20.27
C LEU A 23 -35.01 -12.46 19.53
N LEU A 24 -34.65 -11.22 19.31
CA LEU A 24 -35.44 -10.26 18.53
C LEU A 24 -35.21 -10.44 17.02
N PHE A 25 -34.03 -10.86 16.58
CA PHE A 25 -33.74 -11.06 15.17
C PHE A 25 -34.48 -12.27 14.57
N ASP A 26 -34.63 -13.37 15.31
CA ASP A 26 -35.33 -14.58 14.83
C ASP A 26 -36.82 -14.38 14.62
N LYS A 27 -37.44 -13.35 15.23
CA LYS A 27 -38.89 -13.09 15.12
C LYS A 27 -39.30 -12.11 14.05
N PHE A 28 -38.35 -11.38 13.43
CA PHE A 28 -38.65 -10.30 12.48
C PHE A 28 -38.18 -10.59 11.04
N ALA A 29 -37.62 -11.75 10.78
CA ALA A 29 -37.14 -12.16 9.44
C ALA A 29 -38.26 -12.35 8.41
N ASP A 30 -39.51 -12.47 8.84
CA ASP A 30 -40.64 -12.82 7.97
C ASP A 30 -41.61 -11.69 7.60
N ASN A 31 -41.26 -10.40 7.84
CA ASN A 31 -42.23 -9.32 7.51
C ASN A 31 -41.55 -8.18 6.73
N PRO A 32 -41.80 -8.02 5.42
CA PRO A 32 -41.10 -7.09 4.54
C PRO A 32 -41.55 -5.62 4.56
N SER A 33 -42.36 -5.20 5.53
CA SER A 33 -42.99 -3.86 5.47
C SER A 33 -42.63 -2.88 6.60
N LEU A 34 -41.48 -3.08 7.30
CA LEU A 34 -41.12 -2.17 8.38
C LEU A 34 -39.72 -1.57 8.13
N ASN A 35 -39.71 -0.34 7.63
CA ASN A 35 -38.53 0.52 7.61
C ASN A 35 -38.23 1.04 9.01
N TYR A 36 -37.16 0.52 9.64
CA TYR A 36 -36.64 1.11 10.88
C TYR A 36 -35.19 1.52 10.71
N CYS A 37 -34.93 2.80 10.99
CA CYS A 37 -33.60 3.31 11.23
C CYS A 37 -33.08 2.77 12.57
N LEU A 38 -31.97 2.02 12.54
CA LEU A 38 -31.24 1.64 13.75
C LEU A 38 -30.02 2.56 13.90
N PRO A 39 -29.84 3.22 15.04
CA PRO A 39 -28.58 3.89 15.34
C PRO A 39 -27.59 2.84 15.88
N MET A 40 -26.77 2.26 15.03
CA MET A 40 -25.59 1.51 15.44
C MET A 40 -24.37 2.08 14.74
N THR A 41 -23.46 2.63 15.51
CA THR A 41 -22.12 2.91 15.08
C THR A 41 -21.31 1.60 15.07
N ILE A 42 -21.54 0.79 14.05
CA ILE A 42 -20.65 -0.34 13.72
C ILE A 42 -19.85 0.13 12.54
N ASN A 43 -18.52 0.13 12.65
CA ASN A 43 -17.68 0.52 11.52
C ASN A 43 -17.83 -0.51 10.37
N ARG A 44 -17.57 -0.09 9.15
CA ARG A 44 -17.74 -0.90 7.94
C ARG A 44 -16.99 -2.24 8.02
N ARG A 45 -15.89 -2.29 8.74
CA ARG A 45 -15.07 -3.49 8.98
C ARG A 45 -15.78 -4.48 9.90
N GLU A 46 -16.41 -4.02 10.98
CA GLU A 46 -17.15 -4.90 11.91
C GLU A 46 -18.42 -5.45 11.30
N PHE A 47 -19.09 -4.68 10.45
CA PHE A 47 -20.25 -5.16 9.69
C PHE A 47 -19.90 -6.25 8.67
N LEU A 48 -18.77 -6.09 7.96
CA LEU A 48 -18.25 -7.10 7.02
C LEU A 48 -17.79 -8.38 7.73
N PHE A 49 -17.25 -8.26 8.94
CA PHE A 49 -16.88 -9.41 9.77
C PHE A 49 -18.10 -10.25 10.18
N PHE A 50 -19.23 -9.61 10.44
CA PHE A 50 -20.46 -10.29 10.85
C PHE A 50 -21.12 -11.08 9.70
N LEU A 51 -21.05 -10.59 8.47
CA LEU A 51 -21.58 -11.27 7.28
C LEU A 51 -20.72 -12.43 6.81
N GLY A 52 -19.37 -12.34 6.93
CA GLY A 52 -18.45 -13.40 6.55
C GLY A 52 -18.53 -14.67 7.41
N ALA A 53 -18.95 -14.54 8.68
CA ALA A 53 -19.04 -15.66 9.62
C ALA A 53 -20.31 -16.52 9.47
N SER A 54 -21.35 -16.03 8.81
CA SER A 54 -22.63 -16.72 8.70
C SER A 54 -22.85 -17.53 7.42
N ALA A 55 -21.95 -17.44 6.42
CA ALA A 55 -22.10 -18.14 5.14
C ALA A 55 -21.27 -19.43 4.99
N GLY A 56 -20.48 -19.82 6.01
CA GLY A 56 -19.44 -20.84 5.91
C GLY A 56 -19.81 -22.30 6.24
N SER A 57 -21.09 -22.65 6.46
CA SER A 57 -21.39 -23.99 7.00
C SER A 57 -22.43 -24.80 6.21
N ALA A 58 -22.35 -24.88 4.90
CA ALA A 58 -23.04 -25.94 4.15
C ALA A 58 -22.44 -26.12 2.76
N ALA A 59 -21.48 -26.99 2.59
CA ALA A 59 -21.28 -27.89 1.45
C ALA A 59 -19.83 -28.44 1.41
N LEU A 60 -19.59 -29.55 2.01
CA LEU A 60 -18.43 -30.39 1.69
C LEU A 60 -18.86 -31.84 1.61
N ASN A 61 -18.98 -32.34 0.42
CA ASN A 61 -18.66 -33.74 0.13
C ASN A 61 -18.30 -33.93 -1.35
N SER A 62 -17.20 -34.64 -1.51
CA SER A 62 -16.69 -35.25 -2.74
C SER A 62 -15.90 -34.38 -3.72
N CYS A 63 -14.56 -34.45 -3.57
CA CYS A 63 -13.69 -34.93 -4.66
C CYS A 63 -12.29 -35.18 -4.08
N GLN A 64 -11.84 -36.40 -4.12
CA GLN A 64 -10.45 -36.79 -3.83
C GLN A 64 -9.55 -36.15 -4.90
N GLN A 65 -8.80 -35.12 -4.52
CA GLN A 65 -7.63 -34.70 -5.24
C GLN A 65 -6.39 -35.05 -4.43
N LYS A 66 -5.40 -35.60 -5.12
CA LYS A 66 -4.12 -36.00 -4.56
C LYS A 66 -3.51 -34.80 -3.82
N ALA A 67 -3.17 -35.03 -2.56
CA ALA A 67 -2.45 -34.11 -1.73
C ALA A 67 -1.13 -33.73 -2.41
N PHE A 68 -0.96 -32.43 -2.69
CA PHE A 68 0.34 -31.85 -2.99
C PHE A 68 1.11 -31.76 -1.68
N THR A 69 2.30 -32.33 -1.65
CA THR A 69 3.24 -32.21 -0.56
C THR A 69 3.72 -30.77 -0.47
N PRO A 70 3.61 -30.14 0.71
CA PRO A 70 4.20 -28.82 0.89
C PRO A 70 5.71 -28.95 0.94
N PHE A 71 6.38 -28.09 0.17
CA PHE A 71 7.78 -27.72 0.28
C PHE A 71 8.71 -28.74 0.94
N GLY A 72 9.13 -29.70 0.17
CA GLY A 72 10.24 -30.56 0.49
C GLY A 72 11.34 -30.35 -0.54
N ASP A 73 12.54 -30.15 -0.01
CA ASP A 73 13.85 -30.16 -0.64
C ASP A 73 14.30 -28.92 -1.41
N SER A 74 15.26 -28.25 -0.76
CA SER A 74 16.24 -27.34 -1.31
C SER A 74 16.77 -27.84 -2.65
N VAL A 75 16.30 -27.27 -3.74
CA VAL A 75 17.01 -27.35 -5.01
C VAL A 75 18.24 -26.46 -4.88
N SER A 76 19.40 -27.09 -4.78
CA SER A 76 20.69 -26.42 -4.84
C SER A 76 20.75 -25.50 -6.07
N PRO A 77 21.22 -24.25 -5.93
CA PRO A 77 21.32 -23.36 -7.05
C PRO A 77 22.32 -23.92 -8.07
N THR A 78 21.82 -24.27 -9.24
CA THR A 78 22.67 -24.55 -10.39
C THR A 78 23.43 -23.29 -10.78
N ASN A 79 24.73 -23.37 -10.82
CA ASN A 79 25.71 -22.37 -11.19
C ASN A 79 25.23 -21.35 -12.24
N PHE A 80 24.95 -20.14 -11.79
CA PHE A 80 24.93 -18.96 -12.66
C PHE A 80 26.29 -18.25 -12.52
N ASN A 81 27.13 -18.38 -13.54
CA ASN A 81 28.36 -17.61 -13.67
C ASN A 81 28.04 -16.18 -14.06
N SER A 82 27.80 -15.31 -13.11
CA SER A 82 28.00 -13.89 -13.24
C SER A 82 29.05 -13.48 -12.21
N LYS A 83 29.94 -12.58 -12.57
CA LYS A 83 30.96 -12.03 -11.66
C LYS A 83 30.25 -11.11 -10.62
N VAL A 84 29.44 -11.69 -9.76
CA VAL A 84 28.98 -11.06 -8.54
C VAL A 84 30.13 -11.17 -7.54
N ARG A 85 30.54 -10.08 -6.97
CA ARG A 85 31.49 -10.06 -5.85
C ARG A 85 30.89 -10.95 -4.75
N THR A 86 31.53 -12.07 -4.48
CA THR A 86 31.26 -12.94 -3.35
C THR A 86 31.72 -12.24 -2.06
N ALA A 87 30.95 -11.26 -1.58
CA ALA A 87 31.01 -10.86 -0.19
C ALA A 87 29.98 -11.74 0.55
N HIS A 88 30.41 -12.44 1.59
CA HIS A 88 29.49 -13.17 2.46
C HIS A 88 28.73 -12.16 3.32
N PRO A 89 27.44 -11.93 3.13
CA PRO A 89 26.69 -11.05 4.00
C PRO A 89 26.37 -11.79 5.29
N THR A 90 27.16 -11.55 6.30
CA THR A 90 26.68 -11.56 7.66
C THR A 90 26.00 -10.20 7.87
N SER A 91 24.90 -10.14 8.64
CA SER A 91 24.34 -8.84 9.03
C SER A 91 25.47 -8.04 9.71
N ASN A 92 25.87 -6.92 9.10
CA ASN A 92 26.95 -6.10 9.61
C ASN A 92 26.50 -5.18 10.75
N PHE A 93 25.39 -5.51 11.36
CA PHE A 93 24.81 -4.83 12.52
C PHE A 93 24.23 -5.88 13.49
N LYS A 94 24.13 -5.53 14.75
CA LYS A 94 23.41 -6.29 15.75
C LYS A 94 21.92 -5.98 15.59
N PRO A 95 21.07 -6.96 15.20
CA PRO A 95 19.64 -6.72 15.03
C PRO A 95 19.00 -6.16 16.31
N VAL A 96 18.02 -5.28 16.16
CA VAL A 96 17.22 -4.78 17.29
C VAL A 96 16.34 -5.91 17.83
N GLN A 97 16.05 -5.87 19.12
CA GLN A 97 15.13 -6.81 19.74
C GLN A 97 13.69 -6.37 19.48
N GLY A 98 12.96 -7.17 18.71
CA GLY A 98 11.52 -7.01 18.51
C GLY A 98 10.69 -7.71 19.58
N PRO A 99 9.35 -7.75 19.40
CA PRO A 99 8.45 -8.36 20.38
C PRO A 99 8.44 -9.88 20.37
N MET A 100 8.98 -10.55 19.34
CA MET A 100 8.97 -12.01 19.23
C MET A 100 10.38 -12.61 19.07
N PRO A 101 10.58 -13.86 19.49
CA PRO A 101 11.83 -14.58 19.26
C PRO A 101 12.07 -14.80 17.75
N LEU A 102 13.20 -14.34 17.20
CA LEU A 102 13.60 -14.50 15.80
C LEU A 102 14.94 -15.23 15.72
N SER A 103 15.07 -16.17 14.80
CA SER A 103 16.32 -16.97 14.64
C SER A 103 17.56 -16.12 14.34
N GLY A 104 17.39 -14.94 13.72
CA GLY A 104 18.47 -13.99 13.41
C GLY A 104 18.84 -13.06 14.59
N THR A 105 18.26 -13.21 15.79
CA THR A 105 18.51 -12.32 16.94
C THR A 105 19.23 -13.05 18.07
N SER A 106 19.79 -12.24 19.00
CA SER A 106 20.39 -12.71 20.23
C SER A 106 19.64 -12.13 21.44
N THR A 107 19.64 -12.87 22.55
CA THR A 107 19.10 -12.41 23.84
C THR A 107 20.15 -12.53 24.94
N VAL A 108 19.93 -11.84 26.07
CA VAL A 108 20.81 -11.93 27.22
C VAL A 108 20.25 -12.94 28.23
N ALA A 109 21.01 -13.97 28.55
CA ALA A 109 20.65 -14.93 29.60
C ALA A 109 20.63 -14.28 30.98
N SER A 110 19.98 -14.89 31.94
CA SER A 110 20.01 -14.45 33.36
C SER A 110 21.41 -14.36 33.98
N THR A 111 22.38 -15.03 33.36
CA THR A 111 23.82 -14.99 33.70
C THR A 111 24.55 -13.79 33.09
N GLY A 112 23.88 -12.93 32.28
CA GLY A 112 24.51 -11.85 31.54
C GLY A 112 25.19 -12.30 30.22
N GLN A 113 25.12 -13.59 29.88
CA GLN A 113 25.69 -14.13 28.66
C GLN A 113 24.73 -13.89 27.47
N LEU A 114 25.30 -13.47 26.33
CA LEU A 114 24.56 -13.35 25.06
C LEU A 114 24.32 -14.75 24.49
N ILE A 115 23.08 -15.06 24.18
CA ILE A 115 22.66 -16.35 23.59
C ILE A 115 21.92 -16.05 22.30
N GLU A 116 22.27 -16.72 21.21
CA GLU A 116 21.52 -16.64 19.97
C GLU A 116 20.20 -17.38 20.09
N ILE A 117 19.10 -16.79 19.60
CA ILE A 117 17.74 -17.36 19.69
C ILE A 117 17.66 -18.71 18.96
N SER A 118 18.41 -18.89 17.86
CA SER A 118 18.50 -20.17 17.13
C SER A 118 18.99 -21.34 18.01
N THR A 119 19.71 -21.05 19.10
CA THR A 119 20.25 -22.05 20.04
C THR A 119 19.64 -21.96 21.44
N ALA A 120 18.80 -20.95 21.70
CA ALA A 120 18.17 -20.75 23.01
C ALA A 120 17.07 -21.78 23.27
N SER A 121 17.05 -22.36 24.49
CA SER A 121 15.94 -23.21 24.92
C SER A 121 14.62 -22.40 24.97
N PRO A 122 13.45 -23.10 24.90
CA PRO A 122 12.15 -22.43 25.04
C PRO A 122 12.05 -21.59 26.32
N GLN A 123 12.57 -22.10 27.45
CA GLN A 123 12.55 -21.37 28.73
C GLN A 123 13.39 -20.10 28.69
N GLN A 124 14.54 -20.12 28.01
CA GLN A 124 15.37 -18.92 27.83
C GLN A 124 14.67 -17.88 26.93
N GLN A 125 13.99 -18.33 25.87
CA GLN A 125 13.17 -17.46 25.00
C GLN A 125 12.01 -16.87 25.81
N ILE A 126 11.26 -17.66 26.57
CA ILE A 126 10.16 -17.18 27.43
C ILE A 126 10.67 -16.14 28.42
N GLN A 127 11.78 -16.43 29.11
CA GLN A 127 12.36 -15.48 30.07
C GLN A 127 12.73 -14.15 29.41
N ALA A 128 13.31 -14.17 28.20
CA ALA A 128 13.76 -12.99 27.49
C ALA A 128 12.60 -12.16 26.90
N TYR A 129 11.47 -12.82 26.59
CA TYR A 129 10.36 -12.20 25.88
C TYR A 129 9.05 -12.12 26.70
N SER A 130 9.04 -12.47 27.99
CA SER A 130 7.84 -12.39 28.84
C SER A 130 7.34 -10.96 29.06
N THR A 131 8.21 -9.97 28.89
CA THR A 131 7.88 -8.53 28.93
C THR A 131 8.48 -7.82 27.72
N TYR A 132 7.78 -6.81 27.23
CA TYR A 132 8.27 -5.95 26.16
C TYR A 132 7.73 -4.54 26.35
N GLU A 133 8.59 -3.53 26.16
CA GLU A 133 8.20 -2.13 26.18
C GLU A 133 8.24 -1.57 24.77
N VAL A 134 7.08 -1.14 24.28
CA VAL A 134 6.96 -0.52 22.97
C VAL A 134 7.40 0.93 23.07
N ALA A 135 8.33 1.34 22.20
CA ALA A 135 8.80 2.73 22.17
C ALA A 135 7.98 3.56 21.16
N ASP A 136 7.74 4.84 21.52
CA ASP A 136 7.25 5.86 20.59
C ASP A 136 8.45 6.61 20.00
N ASP A 137 9.28 5.87 19.24
CA ASP A 137 10.50 6.35 18.60
C ASP A 137 10.94 5.45 17.46
N LEU A 138 11.78 5.95 16.56
CA LEU A 138 12.50 5.12 15.60
C LEU A 138 13.68 4.45 16.31
N ILE A 139 13.57 3.15 16.56
CA ILE A 139 14.60 2.33 17.21
C ILE A 139 15.51 1.74 16.16
N LEU A 140 16.81 1.93 16.32
CA LEU A 140 17.86 1.46 15.41
C LEU A 140 18.93 0.67 16.17
N PRO A 141 19.82 -0.11 15.50
CA PRO A 141 20.97 -0.74 16.13
C PRO A 141 21.91 0.29 16.78
N GLU A 142 22.66 -0.13 17.80
CA GLU A 142 23.50 0.76 18.63
C GLU A 142 24.48 1.66 17.85
N ASP A 143 24.98 1.16 16.71
CA ASP A 143 25.93 1.90 15.86
C ASP A 143 25.27 2.88 14.88
N PHE A 144 23.95 3.02 14.91
CA PHE A 144 23.19 3.84 13.98
C PHE A 144 22.50 5.01 14.68
N THR A 145 22.27 6.05 13.93
CA THR A 145 21.52 7.24 14.34
C THR A 145 20.72 7.76 13.16
N TYR A 146 19.76 8.64 13.45
CA TYR A 146 19.00 9.33 12.42
C TYR A 146 18.90 10.83 12.68
N ASP A 147 18.69 11.58 11.60
CA ASP A 147 18.41 13.01 11.63
C ASP A 147 17.11 13.28 10.85
N ILE A 148 16.27 14.21 11.33
CA ILE A 148 15.07 14.66 10.62
C ILE A 148 15.47 15.58 9.49
N ILE A 149 15.03 15.30 8.25
CA ILE A 149 15.28 16.14 7.07
C ILE A 149 14.18 17.17 6.88
N ALA A 150 12.93 16.72 6.93
CA ALA A 150 11.75 17.57 6.81
C ALA A 150 10.56 16.90 7.48
N ALA A 151 9.66 17.69 8.04
CA ALA A 151 8.42 17.25 8.66
C ALA A 151 7.23 18.04 8.12
N TRP A 152 6.03 17.50 8.26
CA TRP A 152 4.79 18.17 7.87
C TRP A 152 4.72 19.61 8.38
N GLY A 153 4.42 20.54 7.48
CA GLY A 153 4.33 21.97 7.76
C GLY A 153 5.61 22.77 7.48
N ASP A 154 6.78 22.13 7.32
CA ASP A 154 8.01 22.79 6.93
C ASP A 154 7.88 23.48 5.59
N LYS A 155 8.49 24.66 5.41
CA LYS A 155 8.43 25.40 4.15
C LYS A 155 9.11 24.64 3.00
N VAL A 156 8.44 24.50 1.85
CA VAL A 156 8.98 23.95 0.60
C VAL A 156 8.59 24.86 -0.55
N GLY A 157 9.56 25.59 -1.13
CA GLY A 157 9.30 26.56 -2.21
C GLY A 157 8.28 27.63 -1.79
N ASP A 158 7.17 27.71 -2.50
CA ASP A 158 6.03 28.59 -2.22
C ASP A 158 4.90 27.91 -1.39
N SER A 159 5.13 26.70 -0.92
CA SER A 159 4.18 25.87 -0.18
C SER A 159 4.84 25.26 1.07
N ARG A 160 4.33 24.12 1.55
CA ARG A 160 4.80 23.39 2.73
C ARG A 160 5.07 21.92 2.43
N PHE A 161 5.88 21.28 3.26
CA PHE A 161 6.05 19.83 3.28
C PHE A 161 4.69 19.21 3.64
N GLY A 162 4.25 18.23 2.84
CA GLY A 162 2.91 17.66 2.91
C GLY A 162 2.71 16.70 4.06
N TYR A 163 1.56 16.06 4.05
CA TYR A 163 1.13 15.11 5.08
C TYR A 163 1.27 13.68 4.57
N ASN A 164 1.52 12.73 5.48
CA ASN A 164 1.70 11.30 5.18
C ASN A 164 2.69 11.07 4.04
N ASN A 165 3.96 11.48 4.29
CA ASN A 165 5.04 11.22 3.36
C ASN A 165 5.28 9.72 3.21
N ASP A 166 5.42 9.28 1.94
CA ASP A 166 5.62 7.92 1.54
C ASP A 166 6.93 7.75 0.77
N TYR A 167 6.88 7.29 -0.48
CA TYR A 167 8.05 7.02 -1.31
C TYR A 167 9.03 8.18 -1.37
N LEU A 168 10.30 7.80 -1.32
CA LEU A 168 11.44 8.69 -1.43
C LEU A 168 12.28 8.35 -2.65
N SER A 169 12.78 9.36 -3.32
CA SER A 169 13.77 9.23 -4.39
C SER A 169 14.85 10.28 -4.21
N PHE A 170 16.11 9.86 -4.20
CA PHE A 170 17.23 10.79 -4.14
C PHE A 170 18.01 10.78 -5.45
N VAL A 171 17.94 11.88 -6.19
CA VAL A 171 18.70 12.08 -7.45
C VAL A 171 19.92 12.92 -7.15
N GLU A 172 21.10 12.29 -7.18
CA GLU A 172 22.37 12.98 -6.95
C GLU A 172 22.68 13.96 -8.09
N THR A 173 23.06 15.19 -7.76
CA THR A 173 23.44 16.24 -8.72
C THR A 173 24.92 16.62 -8.61
N GLY A 174 25.60 16.10 -7.63
CA GLY A 174 27.00 16.31 -7.35
C GLY A 174 27.41 15.60 -6.06
N LYS A 175 28.69 15.62 -5.76
CA LYS A 175 29.20 14.97 -4.54
C LYS A 175 28.49 15.54 -3.31
N GLU A 176 27.87 14.66 -2.51
CA GLU A 176 27.22 15.00 -1.25
C GLU A 176 26.02 15.94 -1.40
N GLN A 177 25.35 15.98 -2.57
CA GLN A 177 24.15 16.83 -2.77
C GLN A 177 23.24 16.30 -3.84
N GLY A 178 21.94 16.60 -3.74
CA GLY A 178 20.95 16.20 -4.72
C GLY A 178 19.55 16.72 -4.41
N PHE A 179 18.61 16.19 -5.15
CA PHE A 179 17.18 16.41 -4.94
C PHE A 179 16.56 15.19 -4.29
N LEU A 180 15.93 15.38 -3.14
CA LEU A 180 15.06 14.40 -2.52
C LEU A 180 13.63 14.70 -2.94
N THR A 181 13.01 13.77 -3.69
CA THR A 181 11.60 13.82 -4.04
C THR A 181 10.83 12.99 -3.04
N VAL A 182 9.69 13.50 -2.59
CA VAL A 182 8.85 12.89 -1.55
C VAL A 182 7.42 12.83 -2.05
N ASN A 183 6.77 11.69 -1.93
CA ASN A 183 5.34 11.51 -2.16
C ASN A 183 4.56 11.86 -0.88
N PHE A 184 3.29 12.30 -1.03
CA PHE A 184 2.35 12.59 0.05
C PHE A 184 1.00 11.98 -0.30
N GLU A 185 0.61 10.95 0.43
CA GLU A 185 -0.38 9.99 -0.03
C GLU A 185 -1.81 10.36 0.33
N TYR A 186 -2.18 10.34 1.60
CA TYR A 186 -3.55 10.58 2.07
C TYR A 186 -3.60 11.40 3.35
N ILE A 187 -4.79 11.72 3.84
CA ILE A 187 -5.00 12.47 5.08
C ILE A 187 -5.57 11.54 6.15
N SER A 188 -4.75 11.11 7.10
CA SER A 188 -5.22 10.46 8.32
C SER A 188 -6.04 11.46 9.14
N ALA A 189 -7.36 11.25 9.19
CA ALA A 189 -8.32 12.26 9.66
C ALA A 189 -8.02 12.74 11.08
N LYS A 190 -7.86 11.80 12.03
CA LYS A 190 -7.76 12.12 13.46
C LYS A 190 -6.54 12.97 13.81
N PRO A 191 -5.28 12.54 13.54
CA PRO A 191 -4.12 13.35 13.90
C PRO A 191 -4.06 14.65 13.10
N TRP A 192 -4.46 14.67 11.81
CA TRP A 192 -4.46 15.88 10.99
C TRP A 192 -5.42 16.93 11.55
N ILE A 193 -6.69 16.57 11.85
CA ILE A 193 -7.69 17.49 12.42
C ILE A 193 -7.24 18.00 13.78
N GLN A 194 -6.72 17.12 14.66
CA GLN A 194 -6.28 17.50 16.01
C GLN A 194 -5.11 18.48 16.01
N THR A 195 -4.22 18.38 15.02
CA THR A 195 -2.93 19.08 15.06
C THR A 195 -2.81 20.19 14.04
N TYR A 196 -3.71 20.27 13.04
CA TYR A 196 -3.65 21.18 11.90
C TYR A 196 -3.43 22.64 12.31
N GLN A 197 -4.25 23.16 13.23
CA GLN A 197 -4.13 24.55 13.68
C GLN A 197 -2.79 24.81 14.38
N LYS A 198 -2.28 23.84 15.14
CA LYS A 198 -1.01 23.98 15.88
C LYS A 198 0.19 23.94 14.94
N VAL A 199 0.19 23.05 13.96
CA VAL A 199 1.31 22.85 13.03
C VAL A 199 1.29 23.89 11.91
N ILE A 200 0.12 24.12 11.29
CA ILE A 200 -0.01 25.00 10.12
C ILE A 200 -0.31 26.46 10.49
N GLY A 201 -0.84 26.70 11.69
CA GLY A 201 -1.20 28.04 12.16
C GLY A 201 -2.49 28.62 11.60
N LYS A 202 -3.30 27.81 10.89
CA LYS A 202 -4.58 28.18 10.29
C LYS A 202 -5.73 27.38 10.92
N SER A 203 -6.83 28.06 11.27
CA SER A 203 -8.06 27.38 11.72
C SER A 203 -8.91 26.99 10.53
N LEU A 204 -9.48 25.78 10.57
CA LEU A 204 -10.45 25.28 9.59
C LEU A 204 -11.80 25.03 10.26
N PRO A 205 -12.93 25.10 9.51
CA PRO A 205 -14.26 24.98 10.07
C PRO A 205 -14.67 23.53 10.39
N PHE A 206 -13.82 22.76 11.08
CA PHE A 206 -14.06 21.33 11.34
C PHE A 206 -15.35 21.07 12.11
N ALA A 207 -15.63 21.80 13.20
CA ALA A 207 -16.84 21.60 14.00
C ALA A 207 -18.14 21.89 13.23
N GLN A 208 -18.14 22.94 12.39
CA GLN A 208 -19.27 23.26 11.53
C GLN A 208 -19.45 22.21 10.44
N LEU A 209 -18.36 21.72 9.88
CA LEU A 209 -18.36 20.69 8.85
C LEU A 209 -18.83 19.34 9.41
N GLU A 210 -18.38 18.94 10.59
CA GLU A 210 -18.88 17.77 11.30
C GLU A 210 -20.40 17.84 11.50
N THR A 211 -20.90 19.00 11.96
CA THR A 211 -22.35 19.23 12.09
C THR A 211 -23.08 19.09 10.76
N ALA A 212 -22.49 19.57 9.65
CA ALA A 212 -23.09 19.45 8.32
C ALA A 212 -23.04 18.01 7.76
N LEU A 213 -22.08 17.19 8.18
CA LEU A 213 -21.96 15.78 7.80
C LEU A 213 -22.93 14.86 8.56
N GLN A 214 -23.31 15.20 9.79
CA GLN A 214 -24.20 14.37 10.63
C GLN A 214 -25.48 13.90 9.90
N PRO A 215 -26.27 14.76 9.21
CA PRO A 215 -27.46 14.32 8.50
C PRO A 215 -27.17 13.40 7.30
N ALA A 216 -25.98 13.53 6.68
CA ALA A 216 -25.57 12.73 5.54
C ALA A 216 -24.99 11.36 5.97
N GLY A 217 -24.58 11.22 7.23
CA GLY A 217 -23.99 10.01 7.78
C GLY A 217 -22.81 9.52 6.94
N LYS A 218 -22.72 8.20 6.75
CA LYS A 218 -21.67 7.57 5.95
C LYS A 218 -21.74 7.86 4.44
N GLU A 219 -22.88 8.40 3.96
CA GLU A 219 -23.05 8.75 2.55
C GLU A 219 -22.24 9.97 2.13
N GLY A 220 -21.88 10.85 3.07
CA GLY A 220 -21.14 12.07 2.79
C GLY A 220 -21.93 13.14 2.03
N ILE A 221 -21.26 14.26 1.73
CA ILE A 221 -21.86 15.45 1.09
C ILE A 221 -21.44 15.52 -0.38
N ASN A 222 -22.42 15.58 -1.30
CA ASN A 222 -22.15 15.90 -2.70
C ASN A 222 -22.03 17.42 -2.88
N ALA A 223 -20.87 17.98 -2.53
CA ALA A 223 -20.58 19.40 -2.64
C ALA A 223 -20.51 19.90 -4.11
N PHE A 224 -20.23 19.00 -5.06
CA PHE A 224 -20.25 19.32 -6.49
C PHE A 224 -21.61 19.81 -6.96
N ALA A 225 -22.69 19.20 -6.46
CA ALA A 225 -24.06 19.56 -6.84
C ALA A 225 -24.60 20.82 -6.11
N LEU A 226 -23.93 21.32 -5.07
CA LEU A 226 -24.37 22.49 -4.33
C LEU A 226 -24.04 23.77 -5.11
N ALA A 227 -24.86 24.82 -4.92
CA ALA A 227 -24.60 26.13 -5.49
C ALA A 227 -23.35 26.77 -4.82
N ASP A 228 -22.57 27.56 -5.57
CA ASP A 228 -21.30 28.13 -5.08
C ASP A 228 -21.43 29.04 -3.85
N LYS A 229 -22.62 29.67 -3.67
CA LYS A 229 -22.92 30.50 -2.50
C LYS A 229 -23.29 29.73 -1.23
N GLU A 230 -23.57 28.44 -1.36
CA GLU A 230 -23.96 27.58 -0.23
C GLU A 230 -22.86 27.53 0.84
N PRO A 231 -23.16 27.78 2.12
CA PRO A 231 -22.18 27.72 3.20
C PRO A 231 -21.47 26.36 3.29
N THR A 232 -22.20 25.28 3.14
CA THR A 232 -21.64 23.91 3.18
C THR A 232 -20.64 23.69 2.06
N LYS A 233 -20.91 24.13 0.81
CA LYS A 233 -19.94 24.00 -0.28
C LYS A 233 -18.64 24.78 0.00
N LYS A 234 -18.77 25.97 0.61
CA LYS A 234 -17.59 26.78 0.98
C LYS A 234 -16.75 26.10 2.06
N MET A 235 -17.38 25.54 3.10
CA MET A 235 -16.69 24.83 4.18
C MET A 235 -15.98 23.57 3.65
N VAL A 236 -16.67 22.74 2.86
CA VAL A 236 -16.08 21.56 2.19
C VAL A 236 -14.92 22.01 1.32
N GLY A 237 -15.09 23.06 0.50
CA GLY A 237 -14.05 23.58 -0.38
C GLY A 237 -12.82 24.07 0.36
N GLU A 238 -12.99 24.75 1.50
CA GLU A 238 -11.87 25.22 2.32
C GLU A 238 -11.06 24.07 2.92
N VAL A 239 -11.73 23.10 3.55
CA VAL A 239 -11.05 21.92 4.14
C VAL A 239 -10.40 21.08 3.06
N THR A 240 -11.10 20.79 1.97
CA THR A 240 -10.58 20.02 0.83
C THR A 240 -9.37 20.68 0.19
N LYS A 241 -9.39 22.01 0.02
CA LYS A 241 -8.25 22.76 -0.54
C LYS A 241 -6.99 22.56 0.31
N GLU A 242 -7.09 22.69 1.63
CA GLU A 242 -5.96 22.50 2.54
C GLU A 242 -5.48 21.05 2.57
N ALA A 243 -6.39 20.08 2.55
CA ALA A 243 -6.07 18.66 2.45
C ALA A 243 -5.31 18.35 1.14
N LEU A 244 -5.78 18.83 -0.01
CA LEU A 244 -5.12 18.64 -1.30
C LEU A 244 -3.79 19.41 -1.44
N ILE A 245 -3.56 20.50 -0.68
CA ILE A 245 -2.25 21.15 -0.58
C ILE A 245 -1.25 20.23 0.14
N ASP A 246 -1.71 19.45 1.10
CA ASP A 246 -0.86 18.51 1.84
C ASP A 246 -0.55 17.23 1.07
N LEU A 247 -1.27 16.92 -0.02
CA LEU A 247 -1.08 15.75 -0.87
C LEU A 247 -0.22 16.03 -2.12
N GLY A 248 0.18 14.96 -2.83
CA GLY A 248 0.92 15.03 -4.09
C GLY A 248 2.41 14.76 -3.93
N MET A 249 3.26 15.55 -4.57
CA MET A 249 4.72 15.38 -4.58
C MET A 249 5.45 16.62 -4.08
N GLY A 250 6.65 16.42 -3.51
CA GLY A 250 7.56 17.49 -3.14
C GLY A 250 8.97 17.25 -3.65
N VAL A 251 9.66 18.29 -4.09
CA VAL A 251 11.09 18.27 -4.39
C VAL A 251 11.80 19.18 -3.41
N ILE A 252 12.75 18.64 -2.68
CA ILE A 252 13.61 19.40 -1.76
C ILE A 252 15.09 19.16 -2.11
N SER A 253 15.86 20.23 -2.13
CA SER A 253 17.30 20.17 -2.33
C SER A 253 18.01 19.95 -0.99
N ILE A 254 18.89 18.97 -0.94
CA ILE A 254 19.64 18.61 0.27
C ILE A 254 21.12 18.45 -0.01
N ARG A 255 21.94 18.62 1.04
CA ARG A 255 23.37 18.43 1.02
C ARG A 255 23.83 17.74 2.31
N ARG A 256 24.78 16.82 2.18
CA ARG A 256 25.44 16.15 3.30
C ARG A 256 26.64 16.94 3.78
N ASN A 257 26.71 17.19 5.06
CA ASN A 257 27.80 17.87 5.73
C ASN A 257 28.95 16.88 6.06
N PRO A 258 30.15 17.38 6.42
CA PRO A 258 31.28 16.51 6.79
C PRO A 258 31.04 15.60 7.99
N ASP A 259 30.09 15.94 8.88
CA ASP A 259 29.66 15.12 10.01
C ASP A 259 28.60 14.06 9.62
N GLY A 260 28.28 13.94 8.32
CA GLY A 260 27.35 12.97 7.76
C GLY A 260 25.88 13.39 7.81
N LYS A 261 25.56 14.55 8.37
CA LYS A 261 24.18 15.06 8.45
C LYS A 261 23.73 15.66 7.12
N TRP A 262 22.47 15.44 6.80
CA TRP A 262 21.84 16.07 5.64
C TRP A 262 21.11 17.34 6.05
N GLU A 263 21.28 18.40 5.27
CA GLU A 263 20.65 19.70 5.46
C GLU A 263 19.93 20.15 4.20
N ARG A 264 18.76 20.78 4.37
CA ARG A 264 18.03 21.42 3.27
C ARG A 264 18.77 22.66 2.80
N THR A 265 18.96 22.79 1.49
CA THR A 265 19.65 23.95 0.90
C THR A 265 18.68 25.03 0.45
N ASN A 266 17.35 24.73 0.39
CA ASN A 266 16.29 25.65 -0.02
C ASN A 266 16.58 26.32 -1.38
N SER A 267 16.88 25.49 -2.39
CA SER A 267 17.18 25.97 -3.73
C SER A 267 15.92 26.44 -4.48
N LYS A 268 16.11 27.10 -5.63
CA LYS A 268 15.00 27.52 -6.50
C LYS A 268 14.27 26.36 -7.17
N ALA A 269 14.82 25.15 -7.11
CA ALA A 269 14.17 23.94 -7.62
C ALA A 269 13.17 23.35 -6.63
N ASP A 270 13.24 23.74 -5.36
CA ASP A 270 12.33 23.26 -4.31
C ASP A 270 10.89 23.69 -4.64
N ARG A 271 10.01 22.73 -4.75
CA ARG A 271 8.61 22.97 -5.16
C ARG A 271 7.68 21.85 -4.71
N ARG A 272 6.40 22.14 -4.78
CA ARG A 272 5.33 21.16 -4.58
C ARG A 272 4.50 21.03 -5.86
N ILE A 273 4.14 19.80 -6.15
CA ILE A 273 3.07 19.43 -7.08
C ILE A 273 1.95 18.86 -6.21
N THR A 274 0.95 19.67 -5.93
CA THR A 274 -0.11 19.34 -4.96
C THR A 274 -1.34 18.75 -5.64
N GLY A 275 -2.29 18.23 -4.87
CA GLY A 275 -3.57 17.76 -5.40
C GLY A 275 -4.42 18.84 -6.11
N ILE A 276 -4.07 20.12 -5.98
CA ILE A 276 -4.75 21.24 -6.64
C ILE A 276 -3.86 22.02 -7.61
N SER A 277 -2.64 21.60 -7.90
CA SER A 277 -1.77 22.25 -8.89
C SER A 277 -2.49 22.36 -10.22
N GLY A 278 -2.50 23.56 -10.81
CA GLY A 278 -3.24 23.90 -12.02
C GLY A 278 -4.62 24.52 -11.79
N LEU A 279 -5.26 24.27 -10.64
CA LEU A 279 -6.61 24.78 -10.38
C LEU A 279 -6.67 26.31 -10.35
N GLU A 280 -5.70 26.96 -9.71
CA GLU A 280 -5.63 28.41 -9.57
C GLU A 280 -4.35 29.00 -10.16
N ASP A 281 -3.25 28.25 -10.20
CA ASP A 281 -1.90 28.70 -10.56
C ASP A 281 -1.51 28.37 -12.02
N GLY A 282 -2.34 27.60 -12.74
CA GLY A 282 -2.09 27.17 -14.11
C GLY A 282 -0.98 26.12 -14.27
N ARG A 283 -0.45 25.56 -13.18
CA ARG A 283 0.62 24.54 -13.16
C ARG A 283 0.04 23.14 -13.37
N TYR A 284 -0.66 22.93 -14.49
CA TYR A 284 -1.26 21.64 -14.82
C TYR A 284 -0.21 20.56 -15.06
N LEU A 285 -0.51 19.34 -14.64
CA LEU A 285 0.17 18.16 -15.15
C LEU A 285 -0.25 17.90 -16.60
N LYS A 286 0.61 17.17 -17.33
CA LYS A 286 0.36 16.74 -18.71
C LYS A 286 0.03 15.25 -18.75
N ALA A 287 -0.59 14.79 -19.83
CA ALA A 287 -0.77 13.38 -20.12
C ALA A 287 -0.21 13.01 -21.48
N THR A 288 0.28 11.79 -21.64
CA THR A 288 0.72 11.18 -22.89
C THR A 288 0.05 9.83 -23.12
N GLY A 289 0.08 9.31 -24.34
CA GLY A 289 -0.42 7.98 -24.65
C GLY A 289 -1.93 7.95 -25.00
N PRO A 290 -2.52 6.75 -25.13
CA PRO A 290 -3.85 6.57 -25.76
C PRO A 290 -5.02 7.15 -24.99
N ALA A 291 -4.97 7.21 -23.66
CA ALA A 291 -6.08 7.74 -22.86
C ALA A 291 -6.33 9.25 -23.12
N VAL A 292 -5.35 9.99 -23.64
CA VAL A 292 -5.52 11.38 -24.05
C VAL A 292 -6.65 11.54 -25.08
N ALA A 293 -6.84 10.56 -25.97
CA ALA A 293 -7.96 10.57 -26.93
C ALA A 293 -9.32 10.52 -26.21
N VAL A 294 -9.41 9.82 -25.08
CA VAL A 294 -10.61 9.77 -24.24
C VAL A 294 -10.81 11.07 -23.46
N PHE A 295 -9.75 11.67 -22.91
CA PHE A 295 -9.83 12.92 -22.16
C PHE A 295 -10.33 14.10 -23.02
N ASN A 296 -10.04 14.05 -24.31
CA ASN A 296 -10.37 15.13 -25.28
C ASN A 296 -11.77 15.01 -25.88
N LYS A 297 -12.46 13.86 -25.69
CA LYS A 297 -13.76 13.68 -26.36
C LYS A 297 -14.97 14.00 -25.47
N LYS A 298 -16.07 14.36 -26.13
CA LYS A 298 -17.39 14.32 -25.53
C LYS A 298 -17.91 12.88 -25.63
N GLY A 299 -17.92 12.17 -24.52
CA GLY A 299 -18.35 10.76 -24.43
C GLY A 299 -19.68 10.59 -23.68
N GLN A 300 -19.89 9.40 -23.14
CA GLN A 300 -21.09 9.04 -22.37
C GLN A 300 -21.10 9.70 -20.98
N GLY A 301 -19.93 9.82 -20.35
CA GLY A 301 -19.76 10.27 -18.99
C GLY A 301 -19.30 11.72 -18.86
N TYR A 302 -18.83 12.03 -17.65
CA TYR A 302 -18.35 13.35 -17.27
C TYR A 302 -17.03 13.70 -17.98
N ASN A 303 -16.89 14.96 -18.36
CA ASN A 303 -15.69 15.56 -18.94
C ASN A 303 -15.46 16.94 -18.32
N ASP A 304 -14.28 17.16 -17.74
CA ASP A 304 -13.87 18.41 -17.10
C ASP A 304 -13.48 19.52 -18.10
N LYS A 305 -13.46 19.21 -19.40
CA LYS A 305 -13.11 20.11 -20.53
C LYS A 305 -11.67 20.64 -20.50
N LEU A 306 -10.78 20.03 -19.75
CA LEU A 306 -9.36 20.40 -19.68
C LEU A 306 -8.49 19.62 -20.68
N GLY A 307 -9.06 18.65 -21.40
CA GLY A 307 -8.32 17.85 -22.37
C GLY A 307 -7.18 17.07 -21.73
N ASP A 308 -5.97 17.22 -22.26
CA ASP A 308 -4.74 16.57 -21.76
C ASP A 308 -4.14 17.23 -20.50
N LYS A 309 -4.71 18.35 -20.07
CA LYS A 309 -4.33 19.02 -18.82
C LYS A 309 -5.02 18.35 -17.63
N ILE A 310 -4.27 18.16 -16.54
CA ILE A 310 -4.77 17.51 -15.33
C ILE A 310 -4.51 18.41 -14.13
N ILE A 311 -5.53 18.57 -13.28
CA ILE A 311 -5.41 19.28 -12.01
C ILE A 311 -4.76 18.36 -11.00
N GLY A 312 -3.56 18.71 -10.56
CA GLY A 312 -2.87 18.05 -9.45
C GLY A 312 -2.60 16.55 -9.59
N THR A 313 -2.02 16.04 -8.53
CA THR A 313 -1.83 14.61 -8.27
C THR A 313 -2.06 14.35 -6.78
N PHE A 314 -2.57 13.20 -6.43
CA PHE A 314 -2.86 12.78 -5.06
C PHE A 314 -2.88 11.26 -4.95
N ALA A 315 -2.97 10.76 -3.71
CA ALA A 315 -2.80 9.35 -3.41
C ALA A 315 -1.43 8.83 -3.91
N ASN A 316 -0.42 9.68 -3.79
CA ASN A 316 0.95 9.38 -4.22
C ASN A 316 1.62 8.51 -3.16
N CYS A 317 1.50 7.18 -3.33
CA CYS A 317 2.06 6.17 -2.47
C CYS A 317 3.52 5.88 -2.88
N ALA A 318 3.82 4.74 -3.42
CA ALA A 318 5.17 4.34 -3.82
C ALA A 318 5.63 4.97 -5.16
N GLY A 319 6.71 4.47 -5.75
CA GLY A 319 7.25 5.04 -6.98
C GLY A 319 8.49 4.33 -7.50
N GLY A 320 9.32 5.04 -8.26
CA GLY A 320 10.58 4.51 -8.79
C GLY A 320 11.52 5.61 -9.28
N THR A 321 12.80 5.33 -9.29
CA THR A 321 13.85 6.26 -9.73
C THR A 321 14.50 5.76 -11.01
N THR A 322 14.59 6.62 -12.02
CA THR A 322 15.19 6.24 -13.30
C THR A 322 16.70 6.45 -13.31
N PRO A 323 17.46 5.67 -14.08
CA PRO A 323 18.88 5.90 -14.27
C PRO A 323 19.22 7.23 -15.00
N TRP A 324 18.23 7.87 -15.64
CA TRP A 324 18.38 9.15 -16.31
C TRP A 324 17.95 10.35 -15.46
N GLY A 325 17.62 10.11 -14.17
CA GLY A 325 17.42 11.17 -13.16
C GLY A 325 16.03 11.78 -13.15
N THR A 326 15.00 11.07 -13.65
CA THR A 326 13.59 11.39 -13.38
C THR A 326 13.03 10.45 -12.30
N VAL A 327 11.92 10.84 -11.70
CA VAL A 327 11.26 10.10 -10.62
C VAL A 327 9.83 9.80 -11.03
N PHE A 328 9.38 8.57 -10.79
CA PHE A 328 8.00 8.16 -10.89
C PHE A 328 7.32 8.19 -9.54
N SER A 329 6.09 8.67 -9.52
CA SER A 329 5.19 8.66 -8.39
C SER A 329 3.90 7.96 -8.77
N ALA A 330 3.43 7.05 -7.93
CA ALA A 330 2.30 6.18 -8.15
C ALA A 330 1.03 6.74 -7.50
N GLU A 331 -0.03 6.95 -8.26
CA GLU A 331 -1.36 7.29 -7.72
C GLU A 331 -2.09 6.00 -7.35
N GLU A 332 -2.11 5.64 -6.07
CA GLU A 332 -2.63 4.36 -5.58
C GLU A 332 -4.10 4.47 -5.15
N ASN A 333 -4.41 5.06 -4.00
CA ASN A 333 -5.76 5.13 -3.41
C ASN A 333 -6.65 6.25 -3.99
N PHE A 334 -6.49 6.60 -5.26
CA PHE A 334 -7.27 7.66 -5.94
C PHE A 334 -8.78 7.43 -5.89
N GLN A 335 -9.25 6.17 -5.79
CA GLN A 335 -10.67 5.81 -5.68
C GLN A 335 -11.33 6.33 -4.41
N ASP A 336 -10.54 6.72 -3.40
CA ASP A 336 -11.06 7.33 -2.18
C ASP A 336 -11.28 8.83 -2.32
N LEU A 337 -10.72 9.45 -3.38
CA LEU A 337 -10.82 10.87 -3.63
C LEU A 337 -11.73 11.23 -4.82
N VAL A 338 -11.78 10.38 -5.87
CA VAL A 338 -12.56 10.60 -7.09
C VAL A 338 -13.28 9.31 -7.53
N PRO A 339 -14.31 9.37 -8.42
CA PRO A 339 -14.93 8.16 -8.96
C PRO A 339 -13.93 7.28 -9.72
N GLU A 340 -13.81 6.00 -9.34
CA GLU A 340 -12.97 5.03 -10.06
C GLU A 340 -13.67 4.51 -11.32
N SER A 341 -14.97 4.27 -11.27
CA SER A 341 -15.77 3.67 -12.35
C SER A 341 -15.79 4.53 -13.61
N VAL A 342 -15.76 3.84 -14.76
CA VAL A 342 -15.81 4.47 -16.09
C VAL A 342 -16.84 3.78 -17.00
N PHE A 343 -17.30 4.52 -18.02
CA PHE A 343 -18.15 3.98 -19.07
C PHE A 343 -17.34 3.15 -20.08
N ALA A 344 -18.06 2.46 -20.99
CA ALA A 344 -17.43 1.63 -22.01
C ALA A 344 -16.50 2.39 -22.96
N ASP A 345 -16.68 3.70 -23.09
CA ASP A 345 -15.83 4.58 -23.86
C ASP A 345 -14.68 5.22 -23.07
N GLY A 346 -14.46 4.79 -21.83
CA GLY A 346 -13.41 5.25 -20.92
C GLY A 346 -13.69 6.58 -20.21
N THR A 347 -14.84 7.21 -20.47
CA THR A 347 -15.20 8.48 -19.80
C THR A 347 -15.61 8.24 -18.35
N SER A 348 -15.31 9.21 -17.47
CA SER A 348 -15.51 9.14 -16.02
C SER A 348 -17.00 9.14 -15.64
N PHE A 349 -17.32 8.53 -14.51
CA PHE A 349 -18.60 8.80 -13.84
C PHE A 349 -18.63 10.24 -13.30
N ASP A 350 -19.85 10.70 -12.98
CA ASP A 350 -20.06 12.03 -12.42
C ASP A 350 -19.32 12.19 -11.08
N PRO A 351 -18.66 13.35 -10.82
CA PRO A 351 -17.96 13.59 -9.55
C PRO A 351 -18.84 13.42 -8.31
N GLY A 352 -20.15 13.60 -8.43
CA GLY A 352 -21.13 13.35 -7.36
C GLY A 352 -21.23 11.90 -6.90
N GLN A 353 -20.67 10.93 -7.67
CA GLN A 353 -20.62 9.52 -7.25
C GLN A 353 -19.60 9.25 -6.14
N LYS A 354 -18.57 10.11 -6.00
CA LYS A 354 -17.64 10.07 -4.86
C LYS A 354 -17.84 11.32 -4.03
N LYS A 355 -18.71 11.24 -3.01
CA LYS A 355 -19.05 12.35 -2.12
C LYS A 355 -17.93 12.64 -1.14
N PHE A 356 -17.84 13.87 -0.65
CA PHE A 356 -16.94 14.25 0.44
C PHE A 356 -17.40 13.62 1.77
N TYR A 357 -16.48 13.03 2.52
CA TYR A 357 -16.72 12.46 3.84
C TYR A 357 -15.49 12.60 4.75
N ILE A 358 -15.72 12.48 6.05
CA ILE A 358 -14.70 12.31 7.10
C ILE A 358 -15.13 11.08 7.90
N ASP A 359 -14.24 10.12 8.03
CA ASP A 359 -14.43 8.97 8.91
C ASP A 359 -13.30 8.84 9.94
N ASP A 360 -13.21 7.72 10.65
CA ASP A 360 -12.21 7.50 11.70
C ASP A 360 -10.79 7.31 11.12
N GLU A 361 -10.68 6.98 9.86
CA GLU A 361 -9.41 6.67 9.19
C GLU A 361 -8.93 7.87 8.34
N GLN A 362 -9.79 8.44 7.47
CA GLN A 362 -9.37 9.41 6.47
C GLN A 362 -10.39 10.50 6.14
N ILE A 363 -9.93 11.51 5.41
CA ILE A 363 -10.79 12.49 4.73
C ILE A 363 -10.86 12.11 3.25
N GLY A 364 -12.02 11.66 2.79
CA GLY A 364 -12.22 11.17 1.42
C GLY A 364 -13.13 12.05 0.57
N GLY A 365 -13.25 11.69 -0.73
CA GLY A 365 -14.04 12.44 -1.69
C GLY A 365 -13.51 13.84 -2.00
N LEU A 366 -12.20 14.05 -1.83
CA LEU A 366 -11.57 15.38 -1.98
C LEU A 366 -11.70 15.96 -3.40
N GLY A 367 -11.86 15.12 -4.42
CA GLY A 367 -12.09 15.59 -5.80
C GLY A 367 -13.50 16.09 -6.08
N ASN A 368 -14.47 15.79 -5.19
CA ASN A 368 -15.89 16.06 -5.40
C ASN A 368 -16.18 17.56 -5.61
N VAL A 369 -15.81 18.40 -4.66
CA VAL A 369 -16.17 19.83 -4.65
C VAL A 369 -15.61 20.59 -5.86
N PHE A 370 -14.46 20.15 -6.41
CA PHE A 370 -13.80 20.74 -7.57
C PHE A 370 -14.20 20.10 -8.90
N GLY A 371 -15.04 19.05 -8.89
CA GLY A 371 -15.49 18.38 -10.10
C GLY A 371 -14.36 17.67 -10.85
N LEU A 372 -13.44 17.00 -10.14
CA LEU A 372 -12.33 16.31 -10.77
C LEU A 372 -12.79 15.05 -11.50
N ALA A 373 -12.35 14.90 -12.77
CA ALA A 373 -12.71 13.74 -13.60
C ALA A 373 -11.90 12.50 -13.19
N GLY A 374 -12.55 11.47 -12.66
CA GLY A 374 -11.91 10.31 -12.04
C GLY A 374 -11.00 9.52 -12.98
N ASN A 375 -11.27 9.49 -14.29
CA ASN A 375 -10.43 8.81 -15.28
C ASN A 375 -9.04 9.45 -15.50
N LYS A 376 -8.80 10.63 -14.92
CA LYS A 376 -7.51 11.35 -14.99
C LYS A 376 -6.57 11.02 -13.83
N TYR A 377 -7.00 10.20 -12.87
CA TYR A 377 -6.23 9.81 -11.67
C TYR A 377 -6.10 8.29 -11.60
N GLY A 378 -5.10 7.80 -10.87
CA GLY A 378 -4.71 6.41 -10.83
C GLY A 378 -3.64 6.06 -11.89
N TRP A 379 -2.73 7.00 -12.16
CA TRP A 379 -1.66 6.88 -13.15
C TRP A 379 -0.28 6.99 -12.49
N MET A 380 0.75 6.56 -13.23
CA MET A 380 2.14 6.92 -12.91
C MET A 380 2.46 8.33 -13.40
N VAL A 381 3.04 9.13 -12.51
CA VAL A 381 3.47 10.52 -12.77
C VAL A 381 4.98 10.57 -12.85
N GLU A 382 5.56 10.89 -14.00
CA GLU A 382 7.00 11.16 -14.13
C GLU A 382 7.29 12.63 -13.87
N LEU A 383 8.34 12.89 -13.06
CA LEU A 383 8.82 14.23 -12.71
C LEU A 383 10.34 14.31 -12.86
N ASP A 384 10.86 15.40 -13.49
CA ASP A 384 12.27 15.78 -13.45
C ASP A 384 12.53 16.70 -12.24
N PRO A 385 13.14 16.21 -11.15
CA PRO A 385 13.37 17.02 -9.96
C PRO A 385 14.32 18.21 -10.23
N ALA A 386 15.23 18.09 -11.20
CA ALA A 386 16.18 19.15 -11.55
C ALA A 386 15.58 20.28 -12.41
N ASN A 387 14.40 20.07 -13.01
CA ASN A 387 13.72 21.07 -13.82
C ASN A 387 12.62 21.78 -13.00
N PRO A 388 12.81 23.02 -12.53
CA PRO A 388 11.85 23.73 -11.68
C PRO A 388 10.52 24.04 -12.40
N ASN A 389 10.45 23.92 -13.73
CA ASN A 389 9.25 24.17 -14.54
C ASN A 389 8.53 22.86 -14.92
N ASP A 390 8.98 21.70 -14.45
CA ASP A 390 8.28 20.45 -14.63
C ASP A 390 7.29 20.24 -13.48
N PHE A 391 6.02 20.05 -13.80
CA PHE A 391 4.91 19.76 -12.87
C PHE A 391 4.35 18.35 -13.03
N GLY A 392 5.05 17.50 -13.77
CA GLY A 392 4.75 16.09 -13.93
C GLY A 392 3.99 15.74 -15.21
N THR A 393 4.22 14.50 -15.66
CA THR A 393 3.60 13.90 -16.83
C THR A 393 3.03 12.54 -16.49
N LYS A 394 1.72 12.32 -16.74
CA LYS A 394 1.06 11.04 -16.58
C LYS A 394 1.20 10.22 -17.87
N HIS A 395 1.82 9.05 -17.78
CA HIS A 395 2.08 8.16 -18.91
C HIS A 395 1.00 7.09 -19.04
N THR A 396 -0.01 7.32 -19.89
CA THR A 396 -1.19 6.46 -19.93
C THR A 396 -0.99 5.09 -20.56
N TRP A 397 0.14 4.82 -21.24
CA TRP A 397 0.53 3.47 -21.63
C TRP A 397 0.84 2.56 -20.44
N LEU A 398 1.14 3.11 -19.26
CA LEU A 398 1.41 2.34 -18.04
C LEU A 398 0.13 1.80 -17.37
N GLY A 399 -1.06 2.14 -17.91
CA GLY A 399 -2.37 1.74 -17.39
C GLY A 399 -2.84 2.59 -16.20
N ARG A 400 -4.15 2.53 -15.93
CA ARG A 400 -4.78 3.14 -14.76
C ARG A 400 -5.26 2.04 -13.82
N TYR A 401 -4.67 1.98 -12.66
CA TYR A 401 -5.02 1.08 -11.56
C TYR A 401 -4.47 1.67 -10.26
N ARG A 402 -4.62 1.00 -9.13
CA ARG A 402 -4.07 1.43 -7.84
C ARG A 402 -2.57 1.11 -7.84
N HIS A 403 -1.81 2.04 -8.39
CA HIS A 403 -0.38 1.88 -8.57
C HIS A 403 0.38 1.90 -7.26
N GLU A 404 1.29 0.93 -7.13
CA GLU A 404 2.34 0.90 -6.15
C GLU A 404 3.71 1.23 -6.77
N ALA A 405 4.81 0.78 -6.16
CA ALA A 405 6.14 1.03 -6.67
C ALA A 405 6.38 0.50 -8.10
N VAL A 406 7.45 0.97 -8.71
CA VAL A 406 7.80 0.55 -10.06
C VAL A 406 9.27 0.14 -10.18
N GLY A 407 9.48 -1.12 -10.55
CA GLY A 407 10.77 -1.64 -11.01
C GLY A 407 11.02 -1.26 -12.45
N ILE A 408 12.09 -0.51 -12.71
CA ILE A 408 12.42 -0.02 -14.05
C ILE A 408 13.66 -0.75 -14.58
N ARG A 409 13.46 -1.62 -15.57
CA ARG A 409 14.55 -2.38 -16.17
C ARG A 409 15.07 -1.71 -17.44
N VAL A 410 16.30 -1.18 -17.34
CA VAL A 410 16.91 -0.35 -18.36
C VAL A 410 18.23 -1.00 -18.84
N VAL A 411 18.23 -1.53 -20.07
CA VAL A 411 19.38 -2.20 -20.67
C VAL A 411 19.64 -1.61 -22.05
N ALA A 412 20.86 -1.12 -22.31
CA ALA A 412 21.23 -0.58 -23.61
C ALA A 412 21.00 -1.61 -24.75
N GLY A 413 20.38 -1.19 -25.84
CA GLY A 413 20.04 -2.04 -26.99
C GLY A 413 18.78 -2.89 -26.80
N LYS A 414 18.10 -2.84 -25.64
CA LYS A 414 16.86 -3.58 -25.35
C LYS A 414 15.68 -2.63 -25.16
N SER A 415 14.45 -3.14 -25.29
CA SER A 415 13.27 -2.38 -24.91
C SER A 415 13.31 -2.03 -23.43
N LEU A 416 12.79 -0.86 -23.06
CA LEU A 416 12.52 -0.50 -21.68
C LEU A 416 11.41 -1.40 -21.15
N ALA A 417 11.60 -2.02 -19.99
CA ALA A 417 10.53 -2.69 -19.27
C ALA A 417 10.27 -1.98 -17.92
N PHE A 418 8.99 -1.93 -17.55
CA PHE A 418 8.47 -1.23 -16.39
C PHE A 418 7.49 -2.17 -15.68
N TYR A 419 7.71 -2.49 -14.42
CA TYR A 419 6.89 -3.43 -13.65
C TYR A 419 6.24 -2.69 -12.50
N SER A 420 4.94 -2.95 -12.23
CA SER A 420 4.22 -2.30 -11.15
C SER A 420 3.11 -3.20 -10.62
N GLY A 421 2.89 -3.18 -9.32
CA GLY A 421 1.76 -3.80 -8.65
C GLY A 421 0.49 -2.95 -8.70
N CYS A 422 -0.66 -3.59 -8.49
CA CYS A 422 -1.93 -2.93 -8.24
C CYS A 422 -2.40 -3.31 -6.85
N ASP A 423 -2.31 -2.40 -5.87
CA ASP A 423 -2.74 -2.69 -4.51
C ASP A 423 -4.27 -2.84 -4.40
N ARG A 424 -4.69 -4.04 -4.75
CA ARG A 424 -6.02 -4.56 -4.51
C ARG A 424 -5.93 -5.96 -3.94
N ARG A 425 -6.92 -6.36 -3.18
CA ARG A 425 -7.00 -7.74 -2.67
C ARG A 425 -7.07 -8.78 -3.79
N SER A 426 -7.47 -8.38 -4.99
CA SER A 426 -7.42 -9.14 -6.24
C SER A 426 -6.61 -8.43 -7.31
N GLY A 427 -5.60 -7.65 -6.92
CA GLY A 427 -4.76 -6.87 -7.83
C GLY A 427 -3.93 -7.72 -8.76
N HIS A 428 -3.28 -7.09 -9.74
CA HIS A 428 -2.43 -7.76 -10.71
C HIS A 428 -1.01 -7.20 -10.67
N LEU A 429 -0.06 -8.01 -11.07
CA LEU A 429 1.27 -7.55 -11.47
C LEU A 429 1.20 -7.16 -12.95
N TYR A 430 1.67 -5.96 -13.27
CA TYR A 430 1.71 -5.43 -14.63
C TYR A 430 3.13 -5.28 -15.14
N LYS A 431 3.27 -5.29 -16.47
CA LYS A 431 4.51 -5.03 -17.19
C LYS A 431 4.23 -4.16 -18.40
N PHE A 432 4.90 -3.02 -18.50
CA PHE A 432 4.95 -2.27 -19.76
C PHE A 432 6.24 -2.59 -20.49
N VAL A 433 6.17 -2.71 -21.83
CA VAL A 433 7.34 -2.87 -22.70
C VAL A 433 7.29 -1.80 -23.78
N SER A 434 8.33 -0.97 -23.87
CA SER A 434 8.44 0.06 -24.89
C SER A 434 8.61 -0.53 -26.28
N LYS A 435 8.08 0.14 -27.29
CA LYS A 435 8.26 -0.25 -28.72
C LYS A 435 9.71 -0.10 -29.17
N ASN A 436 10.36 0.97 -28.75
CA ASN A 436 11.72 1.30 -29.14
C ASN A 436 12.72 0.93 -28.03
N ALA A 437 13.95 0.63 -28.45
CA ALA A 437 15.02 0.24 -27.53
C ALA A 437 15.70 1.44 -26.87
N VAL A 438 16.17 1.24 -25.65
CA VAL A 438 17.05 2.15 -24.93
C VAL A 438 18.39 2.26 -25.65
N LYS A 439 18.82 3.46 -26.01
CA LYS A 439 20.13 3.69 -26.62
C LYS A 439 21.21 3.88 -25.56
N ASN A 440 21.00 4.80 -24.65
CA ASN A 440 21.86 5.09 -23.51
C ASN A 440 21.01 5.11 -22.23
N PRO A 441 21.27 4.24 -21.25
CA PRO A 441 20.47 4.17 -20.01
C PRO A 441 20.36 5.49 -19.23
N LYS A 442 21.37 6.37 -19.35
CA LYS A 442 21.42 7.67 -18.64
C LYS A 442 20.86 8.85 -19.45
N ASP A 443 20.32 8.61 -20.65
CA ASP A 443 19.78 9.66 -21.50
C ASP A 443 18.35 10.00 -21.09
N ARG A 444 18.08 11.29 -20.74
CA ARG A 444 16.72 11.78 -20.42
C ARG A 444 15.71 11.59 -21.54
N ALA A 445 16.16 11.44 -22.79
CA ALA A 445 15.28 11.10 -23.90
C ALA A 445 14.57 9.75 -23.73
N ASN A 446 15.01 8.89 -22.81
CA ASN A 446 14.34 7.62 -22.50
C ASN A 446 12.90 7.80 -22.00
N SER A 447 12.54 8.95 -21.40
CA SER A 447 11.14 9.26 -21.04
C SER A 447 10.20 9.22 -22.26
N GLN A 448 10.69 9.47 -23.49
CA GLN A 448 9.90 9.33 -24.71
C GLN A 448 9.55 7.86 -25.05
N LEU A 449 10.29 6.88 -24.53
CA LEU A 449 9.99 5.46 -24.72
C LEU A 449 8.66 5.05 -24.07
N LEU A 450 8.18 5.81 -23.11
CA LEU A 450 6.91 5.59 -22.41
C LEU A 450 5.68 6.05 -23.21
N THR A 451 5.89 6.72 -24.34
CA THR A 451 4.80 7.23 -25.19
C THR A 451 4.29 6.18 -26.19
N GLU A 452 5.01 5.08 -26.38
CA GLU A 452 4.64 4.03 -27.31
C GLU A 452 5.12 2.65 -26.84
N GLY A 453 4.21 1.71 -26.63
CA GLY A 453 4.51 0.37 -26.13
C GLY A 453 3.25 -0.47 -25.93
N ILE A 454 3.34 -1.49 -25.11
CA ILE A 454 2.22 -2.35 -24.72
C ILE A 454 2.27 -2.61 -23.23
N LEU A 455 1.11 -2.51 -22.55
CA LEU A 455 0.90 -2.95 -21.20
C LEU A 455 0.44 -4.40 -21.18
N TYR A 456 1.01 -5.19 -20.29
CA TYR A 456 0.69 -6.59 -20.05
C TYR A 456 0.30 -6.80 -18.59
N ALA A 457 -0.50 -7.84 -18.31
CA ALA A 457 -0.77 -8.32 -16.97
C ALA A 457 -0.25 -9.75 -16.80
N ALA A 458 0.22 -10.12 -15.62
CA ALA A 458 0.82 -11.42 -15.35
C ALA A 458 -0.22 -12.54 -15.27
N LYS A 459 0.10 -13.69 -15.84
CA LYS A 459 -0.55 -14.97 -15.59
C LYS A 459 0.43 -15.90 -14.93
N PHE A 460 0.23 -16.18 -13.64
CA PHE A 460 1.02 -17.12 -12.86
C PHE A 460 0.45 -18.53 -12.99
N ASN A 461 1.33 -19.54 -13.10
CA ASN A 461 0.97 -20.95 -13.04
C ASN A 461 1.53 -21.57 -11.76
N ALA A 462 0.82 -22.52 -11.17
CA ALA A 462 1.19 -23.19 -9.92
C ALA A 462 2.49 -24.02 -10.01
N ASP A 463 2.99 -24.27 -11.21
CA ASP A 463 4.27 -24.98 -11.44
C ASP A 463 5.51 -24.06 -11.39
N GLY A 464 5.36 -22.80 -11.02
CA GLY A 464 6.44 -21.81 -10.96
C GLY A 464 6.80 -21.17 -12.30
N THR A 465 5.96 -21.36 -13.34
CA THR A 465 6.06 -20.64 -14.60
C THR A 465 5.00 -19.53 -14.70
N GLY A 466 5.15 -18.65 -15.67
CA GLY A 466 4.15 -17.64 -15.97
C GLY A 466 4.31 -17.01 -17.34
N SER A 467 3.33 -16.19 -17.72
CA SER A 467 3.31 -15.48 -18.99
C SER A 467 2.67 -14.10 -18.86
N TRP A 468 2.91 -13.24 -19.85
CA TRP A 468 2.38 -11.89 -19.92
C TRP A 468 1.23 -11.80 -20.93
N ILE A 469 0.06 -11.35 -20.48
CA ILE A 469 -1.17 -11.16 -21.28
C ILE A 469 -1.24 -9.70 -21.70
N ALA A 470 -1.28 -9.43 -23.02
CA ALA A 470 -1.35 -8.07 -23.54
C ALA A 470 -2.72 -7.41 -23.30
N LEU A 471 -2.76 -6.17 -22.81
CA LEU A 471 -4.00 -5.41 -22.67
C LEU A 471 -4.25 -4.57 -23.92
N LYS A 472 -4.78 -5.21 -24.96
CA LYS A 472 -5.10 -4.60 -26.26
C LYS A 472 -6.41 -5.14 -26.81
N ALA A 473 -6.99 -4.45 -27.78
CA ALA A 473 -8.35 -4.72 -28.27
C ALA A 473 -8.57 -6.13 -28.83
N ASP A 474 -7.58 -6.74 -29.47
CA ASP A 474 -7.66 -8.09 -30.05
C ASP A 474 -7.36 -9.22 -29.05
N GLN A 475 -7.02 -8.90 -27.79
CA GLN A 475 -6.80 -9.90 -26.74
C GLN A 475 -8.09 -10.67 -26.45
N PRO A 476 -8.08 -12.02 -26.48
CA PRO A 476 -9.24 -12.82 -26.13
C PRO A 476 -9.73 -12.60 -24.69
N VAL A 477 -11.04 -12.56 -24.51
CA VAL A 477 -11.70 -12.58 -23.20
C VAL A 477 -11.67 -14.01 -22.67
N ASN A 478 -10.99 -14.21 -21.52
CA ASN A 478 -10.84 -15.50 -20.87
C ASN A 478 -10.65 -15.36 -19.35
N PRO A 479 -11.62 -14.74 -18.62
CA PRO A 479 -11.49 -14.56 -17.18
C PRO A 479 -11.34 -15.88 -16.43
N ASP A 480 -10.61 -15.84 -15.31
CA ASP A 480 -10.53 -16.97 -14.40
C ASP A 480 -11.88 -17.24 -13.70
N LEU A 481 -12.02 -18.43 -13.09
CA LEU A 481 -13.25 -18.83 -12.44
C LEU A 481 -13.28 -18.33 -10.98
N PRO A 482 -14.39 -17.75 -10.49
CA PRO A 482 -14.54 -17.33 -9.10
C PRO A 482 -14.17 -18.40 -8.08
N SER A 483 -14.43 -19.68 -8.38
CA SER A 483 -14.11 -20.81 -7.51
C SER A 483 -12.62 -20.98 -7.19
N PHE A 484 -11.72 -20.33 -7.93
CA PHE A 484 -10.27 -20.37 -7.67
C PHE A 484 -9.80 -19.27 -6.71
N HIS A 485 -10.65 -18.28 -6.45
CA HIS A 485 -10.27 -17.08 -5.73
C HIS A 485 -10.71 -17.09 -4.27
N ALA A 486 -9.90 -16.52 -3.40
CA ALA A 486 -10.32 -16.19 -2.06
C ALA A 486 -11.56 -15.29 -2.10
N GLY A 487 -12.57 -15.60 -1.27
CA GLY A 487 -13.85 -14.91 -1.31
C GLY A 487 -14.81 -15.35 -2.42
N GLY A 488 -14.36 -16.17 -3.39
CA GLY A 488 -15.23 -16.74 -4.43
C GLY A 488 -15.80 -15.73 -5.40
N ILE A 489 -15.10 -14.61 -5.64
CA ILE A 489 -15.58 -13.51 -6.52
C ILE A 489 -14.48 -13.09 -7.50
N ILE A 490 -14.92 -12.68 -8.71
CA ILE A 490 -14.11 -11.90 -9.65
C ILE A 490 -14.97 -10.73 -10.17
N ASN A 491 -14.37 -9.56 -10.31
CA ASN A 491 -15.04 -8.38 -10.83
C ASN A 491 -14.79 -8.24 -12.34
N LEU A 492 -15.86 -8.19 -13.16
CA LEU A 492 -15.77 -8.02 -14.60
C LEU A 492 -16.37 -6.68 -15.05
N PRO A 493 -15.91 -6.11 -16.19
CA PRO A 493 -16.48 -4.88 -16.74
C PRO A 493 -17.96 -5.03 -17.04
N LYS A 494 -18.81 -4.14 -16.50
CA LYS A 494 -20.25 -4.11 -16.80
C LYS A 494 -20.52 -3.31 -18.06
N ARG A 495 -20.89 -3.99 -19.14
CA ARG A 495 -21.07 -3.35 -20.44
C ARG A 495 -22.49 -3.56 -21.02
N PRO A 496 -23.10 -2.56 -21.66
CA PRO A 496 -22.57 -1.20 -21.94
C PRO A 496 -22.69 -0.19 -20.80
N ALA A 497 -23.29 -0.54 -19.66
CA ALA A 497 -23.70 0.41 -18.61
C ALA A 497 -22.56 1.17 -17.91
N GLY A 498 -21.31 0.65 -17.98
CA GLY A 498 -20.17 1.20 -17.24
C GLY A 498 -19.99 0.60 -15.84
N GLY A 499 -18.80 0.87 -15.25
CA GLY A 499 -18.35 0.27 -14.00
C GLY A 499 -18.06 -1.23 -14.14
N SER A 500 -18.16 -1.93 -13.03
CA SER A 500 -17.94 -3.39 -12.91
C SER A 500 -19.12 -4.09 -12.25
N PHE A 501 -19.12 -5.40 -12.27
CA PHE A 501 -20.05 -6.23 -11.52
C PHE A 501 -19.36 -7.47 -10.97
N LYS A 502 -19.84 -7.95 -9.84
CA LYS A 502 -19.35 -9.16 -9.19
C LYS A 502 -19.84 -10.39 -9.94
N VAL A 503 -18.94 -11.33 -10.17
CA VAL A 503 -19.23 -12.67 -10.66
C VAL A 503 -18.86 -13.66 -9.55
N GLU A 504 -19.85 -14.41 -9.09
CA GLU A 504 -19.74 -15.37 -7.98
C GLU A 504 -19.87 -16.83 -8.44
N LYS A 505 -20.30 -17.05 -9.69
CA LYS A 505 -20.51 -18.39 -10.22
C LYS A 505 -19.69 -18.62 -11.48
N ASP A 506 -19.04 -19.76 -11.59
CA ASP A 506 -18.27 -20.17 -12.76
C ASP A 506 -19.12 -20.16 -14.06
N ALA A 507 -20.41 -20.48 -13.96
CA ALA A 507 -21.33 -20.45 -15.10
C ALA A 507 -21.51 -19.03 -15.68
N ASP A 508 -21.43 -18.00 -14.85
CA ASP A 508 -21.58 -16.61 -15.32
C ASP A 508 -20.33 -16.17 -16.11
N VAL A 509 -19.15 -16.69 -15.78
CA VAL A 509 -17.93 -16.52 -16.57
C VAL A 509 -18.09 -17.14 -17.97
N VAL A 510 -18.68 -18.32 -18.06
CA VAL A 510 -18.97 -18.97 -19.36
C VAL A 510 -19.90 -18.10 -20.20
N SER A 511 -20.96 -17.56 -19.60
CA SER A 511 -21.90 -16.65 -20.25
C SER A 511 -21.24 -15.37 -20.73
N PHE A 512 -20.37 -14.77 -19.90
CA PHE A 512 -19.61 -13.58 -20.27
C PHE A 512 -18.69 -13.81 -21.47
N LYS A 513 -17.99 -14.95 -21.54
CA LYS A 513 -17.14 -15.37 -22.68
C LYS A 513 -17.94 -15.62 -23.95
N GLN A 514 -19.22 -16.03 -23.85
CA GLN A 514 -20.10 -16.18 -25.00
C GLN A 514 -20.50 -14.83 -25.59
N GLN A 515 -20.71 -13.83 -24.71
CA GLN A 515 -21.13 -12.50 -25.10
C GLN A 515 -19.98 -11.66 -25.67
N PHE A 516 -18.78 -11.73 -25.07
CA PHE A 516 -17.60 -10.94 -25.43
C PHE A 516 -16.46 -11.89 -25.86
N LYS A 517 -15.87 -11.68 -27.04
CA LYS A 517 -14.79 -12.53 -27.55
C LYS A 517 -13.42 -11.94 -27.37
N THR A 518 -13.31 -10.61 -27.48
CA THR A 518 -12.07 -9.85 -27.30
C THR A 518 -12.28 -8.68 -26.34
N LEU A 519 -11.21 -8.13 -25.80
CA LEU A 519 -11.30 -6.89 -25.00
C LEU A 519 -11.94 -5.76 -25.81
N GLY A 520 -11.72 -5.73 -27.14
CA GLY A 520 -12.32 -4.74 -28.04
C GLY A 520 -13.85 -4.77 -28.08
N ASP A 521 -14.48 -5.88 -27.70
CA ASP A 521 -15.94 -5.98 -27.61
C ASP A 521 -16.51 -5.30 -26.35
N LEU A 522 -15.66 -5.15 -25.31
CA LEU A 522 -16.01 -4.53 -24.05
C LEU A 522 -15.93 -2.99 -24.09
N TYR A 523 -15.18 -2.43 -25.03
CA TYR A 523 -14.89 -1.00 -25.07
C TYR A 523 -15.32 -0.35 -26.37
N GLN A 524 -15.65 0.96 -26.34
CA GLN A 524 -16.24 1.72 -27.45
C GLN A 524 -15.31 2.83 -27.94
N GLY A 525 -15.41 3.18 -29.23
CA GLY A 525 -14.65 4.24 -29.87
C GLY A 525 -13.86 3.75 -31.08
N ASN A 526 -13.09 4.65 -31.70
CA ASN A 526 -12.11 4.28 -32.71
C ASN A 526 -10.94 3.48 -32.09
N ALA A 527 -10.01 3.01 -32.89
CA ALA A 527 -8.93 2.13 -32.40
C ALA A 527 -8.10 2.77 -31.26
N ASN A 528 -7.76 4.06 -31.36
CA ASN A 528 -6.98 4.76 -30.34
C ASN A 528 -7.80 5.03 -29.08
N GLU A 529 -9.05 5.47 -29.20
CA GLU A 529 -9.96 5.67 -28.09
C GLU A 529 -10.24 4.35 -27.33
N LYS A 530 -10.41 3.25 -28.07
CA LYS A 530 -10.64 1.92 -27.52
C LYS A 530 -9.42 1.44 -26.72
N GLN A 531 -8.20 1.64 -27.25
CA GLN A 531 -6.98 1.36 -26.50
C GLN A 531 -6.88 2.24 -25.24
N GLY A 532 -7.23 3.53 -25.34
CA GLY A 532 -7.29 4.42 -24.19
C GLY A 532 -8.29 3.95 -23.13
N ALA A 533 -9.49 3.51 -23.54
CA ALA A 533 -10.52 2.99 -22.64
C ALA A 533 -10.08 1.68 -21.93
N ILE A 534 -9.39 0.78 -22.64
CA ILE A 534 -8.79 -0.45 -22.04
C ILE A 534 -7.77 -0.07 -20.95
N LEU A 535 -6.90 0.89 -21.24
CA LEU A 535 -5.88 1.31 -20.28
C LEU A 535 -6.45 2.12 -19.10
N ILE A 536 -7.54 2.88 -19.30
CA ILE A 536 -8.27 3.56 -18.22
C ILE A 536 -8.94 2.56 -17.28
N ASP A 537 -9.37 1.41 -17.78
CA ASP A 537 -10.08 0.35 -17.06
C ASP A 537 -9.19 -0.89 -16.86
N ALA A 538 -7.86 -0.70 -16.75
CA ALA A 538 -6.85 -1.74 -16.87
C ALA A 538 -7.05 -2.92 -15.91
N HIS A 539 -7.48 -2.68 -14.65
CA HIS A 539 -7.74 -3.75 -13.68
C HIS A 539 -8.86 -4.70 -14.18
N TYR A 540 -10.00 -4.15 -14.58
CA TYR A 540 -11.13 -4.96 -15.05
C TYR A 540 -10.88 -5.56 -16.42
N ALA A 541 -10.10 -4.89 -17.29
CA ALA A 541 -9.63 -5.45 -18.55
C ALA A 541 -8.69 -6.65 -18.33
N ALA A 542 -7.79 -6.58 -17.32
CA ALA A 542 -6.92 -7.69 -16.94
C ALA A 542 -7.71 -8.89 -16.39
N ASN A 543 -8.71 -8.65 -15.53
CA ASN A 543 -9.64 -9.69 -15.09
C ASN A 543 -10.35 -10.37 -16.29
N ALA A 544 -10.86 -9.56 -17.24
CA ALA A 544 -11.53 -10.08 -18.43
C ALA A 544 -10.59 -10.86 -19.35
N ALA A 545 -9.30 -10.50 -19.40
CA ALA A 545 -8.27 -11.20 -20.17
C ALA A 545 -7.76 -12.48 -19.50
N GLY A 546 -8.04 -12.69 -18.19
CA GLY A 546 -7.63 -13.86 -17.43
C GLY A 546 -6.26 -13.75 -16.78
N ALA A 547 -5.84 -12.53 -16.46
CA ALA A 547 -4.68 -12.31 -15.62
C ALA A 547 -4.91 -12.87 -14.21
N THR A 548 -3.85 -13.30 -13.53
CA THR A 548 -3.96 -13.84 -12.17
C THR A 548 -4.26 -12.74 -11.17
N CYS A 549 -5.31 -12.89 -10.37
CA CYS A 549 -5.53 -12.08 -9.20
C CYS A 549 -4.50 -12.44 -8.13
N THR A 550 -3.79 -11.46 -7.62
CA THR A 550 -2.71 -11.62 -6.63
C THR A 550 -3.11 -11.09 -5.25
N ALA A 551 -2.20 -11.14 -4.31
CA ALA A 551 -2.46 -10.87 -2.89
C ALA A 551 -1.94 -9.47 -2.49
N ARG A 552 -2.49 -8.38 -3.04
CA ARG A 552 -2.02 -7.01 -2.83
C ARG A 552 -0.54 -6.88 -3.21
N PRO A 553 -0.18 -6.79 -4.50
CA PRO A 553 1.20 -6.58 -4.91
C PRO A 553 1.57 -5.11 -4.67
N GLU A 554 2.55 -4.90 -3.81
CA GLU A 554 3.03 -3.57 -3.42
C GLU A 554 4.27 -3.19 -4.26
N ASP A 555 5.46 -3.52 -3.80
CA ASP A 555 6.69 -3.12 -4.48
C ASP A 555 7.18 -4.13 -5.52
N THR A 556 7.92 -3.60 -6.49
CA THR A 556 8.57 -4.34 -7.57
C THR A 556 9.98 -3.80 -7.79
N GLU A 557 11.02 -4.47 -7.30
CA GLU A 557 12.40 -4.01 -7.40
C GLU A 557 13.25 -4.90 -8.32
N ILE A 558 14.12 -4.26 -9.14
CA ILE A 558 15.04 -4.95 -10.04
C ILE A 558 16.37 -5.19 -9.35
N ALA A 559 16.74 -6.46 -9.19
CA ALA A 559 18.03 -6.85 -8.66
C ALA A 559 19.19 -6.57 -9.66
N PRO A 560 20.45 -6.49 -9.18
CA PRO A 560 21.61 -6.27 -10.05
C PRO A 560 21.79 -7.31 -11.16
N ASP A 561 21.28 -8.52 -11.00
CA ASP A 561 21.28 -9.58 -12.02
C ASP A 561 20.15 -9.46 -13.04
N GLY A 562 19.25 -8.48 -12.87
CA GLY A 562 18.09 -8.21 -13.71
C GLY A 562 16.85 -9.02 -13.37
N SER A 563 16.86 -9.82 -12.31
CA SER A 563 15.67 -10.45 -11.77
C SER A 563 14.79 -9.45 -11.00
N LEU A 564 13.56 -9.82 -10.74
CA LEU A 564 12.57 -8.98 -10.07
C LEU A 564 12.20 -9.58 -8.72
N TYR A 565 12.22 -8.78 -7.66
CA TYR A 565 11.58 -9.08 -6.39
C TYR A 565 10.28 -8.30 -6.25
N ILE A 566 9.25 -8.95 -5.70
CA ILE A 566 7.89 -8.41 -5.58
C ILE A 566 7.39 -8.71 -4.18
N THR A 567 6.87 -7.72 -3.48
CA THR A 567 6.11 -7.93 -2.23
C THR A 567 4.64 -8.15 -2.52
N PHE A 568 4.03 -9.03 -1.74
CA PHE A 568 2.60 -9.27 -1.68
C PHE A 568 2.17 -9.16 -0.21
N THR A 569 1.42 -8.13 0.12
CA THR A 569 1.19 -7.71 1.50
C THR A 569 0.20 -8.60 2.23
N SER A 570 -0.90 -8.99 1.61
CA SER A 570 -1.94 -9.78 2.28
C SER A 570 -2.84 -10.53 1.31
N GLY A 571 -3.07 -11.82 1.60
CA GLY A 571 -3.95 -12.67 0.82
C GLY A 571 -5.44 -12.61 1.19
N SER A 572 -5.87 -11.74 2.11
CA SER A 572 -7.27 -11.67 2.52
C SER A 572 -8.18 -11.15 1.42
N ALA A 573 -9.36 -11.74 1.30
CA ALA A 573 -10.39 -11.27 0.37
C ALA A 573 -11.23 -10.14 0.96
N SER A 574 -11.89 -9.36 0.09
CA SER A 574 -12.94 -8.42 0.45
C SER A 574 -14.21 -8.67 -0.36
N ASP A 575 -15.35 -8.22 0.18
CA ASP A 575 -16.64 -8.33 -0.51
C ASP A 575 -16.74 -7.44 -1.75
N SER A 576 -15.89 -6.42 -1.87
CA SER A 576 -15.89 -5.51 -3.01
C SER A 576 -14.94 -5.97 -4.13
N ASP A 577 -13.72 -6.39 -3.78
CA ASP A 577 -12.68 -6.68 -4.75
C ASP A 577 -12.43 -8.17 -4.97
N GLY A 578 -12.98 -9.06 -4.11
CA GLY A 578 -12.60 -10.48 -4.11
C GLY A 578 -11.24 -10.68 -3.44
N GLY A 579 -10.48 -11.64 -3.91
CA GLY A 579 -9.16 -11.98 -3.36
C GLY A 579 -8.27 -12.72 -4.36
N PRO A 580 -7.07 -13.14 -3.92
CA PRO A 580 -6.09 -13.77 -4.79
C PRO A 580 -6.51 -15.18 -5.24
N ASP A 581 -5.85 -15.64 -6.29
CA ASP A 581 -5.91 -17.02 -6.76
C ASP A 581 -5.29 -17.95 -5.71
N LEU A 582 -6.11 -18.78 -5.09
CA LEU A 582 -5.71 -19.73 -4.05
C LEU A 582 -4.85 -20.90 -4.57
N ARG A 583 -4.73 -21.09 -5.89
CA ARG A 583 -3.78 -22.07 -6.44
C ARG A 583 -2.31 -21.61 -6.26
N ILE A 584 -2.09 -20.32 -5.95
CA ILE A 584 -0.78 -19.65 -5.85
C ILE A 584 -0.61 -19.00 -4.48
N PHE A 585 -1.59 -18.20 -4.02
CA PHE A 585 -1.51 -17.36 -2.83
C PHE A 585 -2.29 -17.95 -1.66
N GLN A 586 -1.84 -19.10 -1.13
CA GLN A 586 -2.45 -19.76 0.02
C GLN A 586 -1.42 -20.16 1.07
N GLY A 587 -1.82 -20.18 2.33
CA GLY A 587 -1.04 -20.75 3.41
C GLY A 587 -1.07 -22.28 3.43
N LYS A 588 -0.39 -22.90 4.40
CA LYS A 588 -0.35 -24.36 4.59
C LYS A 588 -1.73 -24.97 4.89
N ASP A 589 -2.66 -24.17 5.41
CA ASP A 589 -4.05 -24.56 5.69
C ASP A 589 -4.98 -24.45 4.46
N GLY A 590 -4.44 -24.10 3.29
CA GLY A 590 -5.19 -23.94 2.04
C GLY A 590 -6.05 -22.68 1.97
N LYS A 591 -5.90 -21.75 2.94
CA LYS A 591 -6.61 -20.47 2.96
C LYS A 591 -5.72 -19.34 2.49
N ALA A 592 -6.34 -18.22 2.10
CA ALA A 592 -5.63 -16.99 1.82
C ALA A 592 -4.73 -16.60 3.01
N TYR A 593 -3.49 -16.21 2.72
CA TYR A 593 -2.46 -15.99 3.74
C TYR A 593 -2.30 -14.50 4.03
N GLU A 594 -2.50 -14.13 5.29
CA GLU A 594 -2.60 -12.73 5.73
C GLU A 594 -1.26 -12.02 6.00
N TYR A 595 -0.17 -12.77 6.10
CA TYR A 595 1.11 -12.20 6.54
C TYR A 595 2.04 -11.85 5.39
N GLY A 596 1.63 -12.15 4.15
CA GLY A 596 2.32 -11.76 2.93
C GLY A 596 3.60 -12.53 2.60
N TRP A 597 4.16 -12.20 1.42
CA TRP A 597 5.33 -12.86 0.81
C TRP A 597 6.22 -11.87 0.09
N ILE A 598 7.46 -12.30 -0.14
CA ILE A 598 8.34 -11.77 -1.16
C ILE A 598 8.52 -12.84 -2.24
N MET A 599 8.21 -12.50 -3.48
CA MET A 599 8.37 -13.37 -4.65
C MET A 599 9.62 -12.97 -5.43
N HIS A 600 10.32 -13.95 -5.99
CA HIS A 600 11.42 -13.76 -6.93
C HIS A 600 10.98 -14.23 -8.31
N LEU A 601 11.08 -13.36 -9.32
CA LEU A 601 10.68 -13.60 -10.72
C LEU A 601 11.87 -13.37 -11.66
N ILE A 602 12.05 -14.29 -12.61
CA ILE A 602 13.09 -14.21 -13.62
C ILE A 602 12.44 -14.34 -15.00
N GLU A 603 12.61 -13.32 -15.82
CA GLU A 603 12.20 -13.33 -17.22
C GLU A 603 12.96 -14.38 -18.04
N ASP A 604 12.31 -15.05 -18.98
CA ASP A 604 12.96 -16.02 -19.85
C ASP A 604 14.09 -15.37 -20.66
N GLY A 605 15.24 -16.05 -20.66
CA GLY A 605 16.47 -15.53 -21.27
C GLY A 605 17.03 -14.28 -20.59
N ASN A 606 16.49 -13.88 -19.44
CA ASN A 606 16.82 -12.62 -18.75
C ASN A 606 16.62 -11.39 -19.67
N GLU A 607 15.55 -11.39 -20.50
CA GLU A 607 15.25 -10.37 -21.49
C GLU A 607 14.10 -9.48 -21.05
N PRO A 608 14.24 -8.12 -21.06
CA PRO A 608 13.17 -7.21 -20.65
C PRO A 608 11.88 -7.36 -21.50
N SER A 609 12.00 -7.81 -22.72
CA SER A 609 10.87 -8.04 -23.65
C SER A 609 10.33 -9.47 -23.67
N ALA A 610 10.79 -10.36 -22.77
CA ALA A 610 10.28 -11.73 -22.68
C ALA A 610 8.78 -11.74 -22.37
N MET A 611 8.05 -12.73 -22.92
CA MET A 611 6.61 -12.92 -22.72
C MET A 611 6.30 -14.08 -21.77
N SER A 612 7.32 -14.70 -21.21
CA SER A 612 7.23 -15.75 -20.19
C SER A 612 8.32 -15.57 -19.13
N PHE A 613 8.08 -16.13 -17.96
CA PHE A 613 8.94 -16.01 -16.80
C PHE A 613 8.87 -17.25 -15.90
N LYS A 614 9.81 -17.36 -14.99
CA LYS A 614 9.78 -18.29 -13.85
C LYS A 614 9.68 -17.51 -12.55
N TRP A 615 9.03 -18.11 -11.57
CA TRP A 615 8.86 -17.48 -10.26
C TRP A 615 8.97 -18.49 -9.11
N LYS A 616 9.30 -17.98 -7.95
CA LYS A 616 9.26 -18.73 -6.68
C LYS A 616 8.95 -17.78 -5.53
N MET A 617 8.34 -18.27 -4.44
CA MET A 617 8.30 -17.56 -3.18
C MET A 617 9.71 -17.54 -2.59
N PHE A 618 10.24 -16.35 -2.30
CA PHE A 618 11.58 -16.16 -1.73
C PHE A 618 11.53 -16.15 -0.22
N ALA A 619 10.61 -15.38 0.37
CA ALA A 619 10.43 -15.24 1.81
C ALA A 619 8.93 -15.16 2.15
N THR A 620 8.55 -15.72 3.28
CA THR A 620 7.16 -15.75 3.76
C THR A 620 7.08 -15.10 5.13
N GLY A 621 6.13 -14.17 5.29
CA GLY A 621 5.80 -13.57 6.57
C GLY A 621 5.27 -14.61 7.57
N GLY A 622 4.94 -14.18 8.78
CA GLY A 622 4.36 -15.05 9.81
C GLY A 622 5.31 -15.41 10.95
N GLU A 623 4.77 -16.06 11.95
CA GLU A 623 5.55 -16.45 13.13
C GLU A 623 6.58 -17.56 12.81
N PRO A 624 7.79 -17.51 13.40
CA PRO A 624 8.82 -18.54 13.20
C PRO A 624 8.33 -19.95 13.53
N ALA A 625 7.52 -20.11 14.56
CA ALA A 625 6.91 -21.38 14.94
C ALA A 625 6.03 -22.02 13.86
N GLU A 626 5.48 -21.21 12.97
CA GLU A 626 4.63 -21.65 11.85
C GLU A 626 5.41 -21.69 10.52
N GLY A 627 6.72 -21.42 10.57
CA GLY A 627 7.62 -21.40 9.41
C GLY A 627 7.69 -20.08 8.69
N GLY A 628 7.18 -19.00 9.29
CA GLY A 628 7.38 -17.63 8.83
C GLY A 628 8.70 -17.05 9.31
N LEU A 629 9.06 -15.87 8.82
CA LEU A 629 10.34 -15.21 9.10
C LEU A 629 10.24 -14.10 10.17
N GLY A 630 9.07 -13.96 10.82
CA GLY A 630 8.87 -12.99 11.91
C GLY A 630 8.36 -11.62 11.45
N PHE A 631 8.26 -11.36 10.17
CA PHE A 631 7.60 -10.16 9.63
C PHE A 631 6.14 -10.45 9.22
N ALA A 632 5.37 -9.41 9.01
CA ALA A 632 4.04 -9.48 8.40
C ALA A 632 3.82 -8.27 7.49
N ASN A 633 3.01 -8.47 6.45
CA ASN A 633 2.63 -7.41 5.52
C ASN A 633 3.85 -6.67 4.92
N PRO A 634 4.74 -7.39 4.19
CA PRO A 634 5.86 -6.76 3.50
C PRO A 634 5.32 -5.79 2.45
N ASP A 635 5.95 -4.63 2.38
CA ASP A 635 5.55 -3.52 1.53
C ASP A 635 6.73 -3.06 0.67
N ASN A 636 7.25 -1.84 0.85
CA ASN A 636 8.31 -1.34 -0.01
C ASN A 636 9.62 -2.10 0.16
N LEU A 637 10.33 -2.24 -0.94
CA LEU A 637 11.65 -2.86 -1.06
C LEU A 637 12.70 -1.84 -1.49
N MET A 638 13.94 -2.11 -1.09
CA MET A 638 15.14 -1.54 -1.71
C MET A 638 16.19 -2.62 -1.80
N ILE A 639 16.82 -2.77 -2.95
CA ILE A 639 17.90 -3.74 -3.14
C ILE A 639 19.23 -2.99 -3.10
N ASP A 640 20.12 -3.39 -2.18
CA ASP A 640 21.45 -2.81 -2.06
C ASP A 640 22.38 -3.27 -3.20
N GLN A 641 23.55 -2.62 -3.33
CA GLN A 641 24.52 -2.95 -4.39
C GLN A 641 25.08 -4.38 -4.29
N SER A 642 24.96 -5.02 -3.13
CA SER A 642 25.30 -6.43 -2.91
C SER A 642 24.16 -7.37 -3.28
N GLY A 643 22.99 -6.85 -3.63
CA GLY A 643 21.81 -7.61 -4.01
C GLY A 643 20.97 -8.08 -2.82
N ASN A 644 21.18 -7.56 -1.61
CA ASN A 644 20.32 -7.89 -0.46
C ASN A 644 19.07 -7.01 -0.45
N ILE A 645 18.00 -7.54 0.14
CA ILE A 645 16.72 -6.85 0.27
C ILE A 645 16.68 -6.09 1.59
N TRP A 646 16.28 -4.82 1.52
CA TRP A 646 15.81 -4.00 2.61
C TRP A 646 14.31 -3.80 2.41
N MET A 647 13.52 -4.20 3.38
CA MET A 647 12.08 -4.26 3.28
C MET A 647 11.46 -3.54 4.48
N VAL A 648 10.40 -2.80 4.24
CA VAL A 648 9.54 -2.24 5.27
C VAL A 648 8.20 -2.97 5.25
N ASN A 649 7.37 -2.76 6.25
CA ASN A 649 6.08 -3.42 6.31
C ASN A 649 4.95 -2.44 6.65
N ASP A 650 3.79 -2.66 6.06
CA ASP A 650 2.53 -1.97 6.30
C ASP A 650 1.54 -2.88 7.05
N ILE A 651 1.62 -2.90 8.37
CA ILE A 651 0.57 -3.44 9.22
C ILE A 651 -0.36 -2.29 9.59
N SER A 652 -1.64 -2.40 9.24
CA SER A 652 -2.65 -1.37 9.54
C SER A 652 -2.59 -0.91 10.99
N SER A 653 -2.67 0.39 11.25
CA SER A 653 -2.47 1.02 12.57
C SER A 653 -3.41 0.47 13.66
N ASP A 654 -4.63 0.07 13.31
CA ASP A 654 -5.60 -0.58 14.23
C ASP A 654 -5.15 -1.96 14.71
N LYS A 655 -4.21 -2.60 14.02
CA LYS A 655 -3.66 -3.93 14.37
C LYS A 655 -2.36 -3.84 15.16
N LEU A 656 -1.62 -2.73 15.05
CA LEU A 656 -0.34 -2.56 15.73
C LEU A 656 -0.50 -2.73 17.24
N ASN A 657 0.21 -3.72 17.80
CA ASN A 657 0.12 -4.04 19.23
C ASN A 657 -1.30 -4.29 19.77
N ALA A 658 -2.24 -4.75 18.94
CA ALA A 658 -3.55 -5.21 19.39
C ALA A 658 -3.38 -6.49 20.25
N ALA A 659 -4.01 -6.53 21.43
CA ALA A 659 -3.85 -7.63 22.38
C ALA A 659 -4.31 -9.00 21.80
N VAL A 660 -3.58 -10.05 22.12
CA VAL A 660 -3.90 -11.41 21.69
C VAL A 660 -4.09 -12.31 22.93
N PRO A 661 -5.32 -12.79 23.21
CA PRO A 661 -5.63 -13.55 24.42
C PRO A 661 -4.95 -14.92 24.44
N ALA A 662 -4.79 -15.48 25.64
CA ALA A 662 -4.28 -16.82 25.87
C ALA A 662 -5.08 -17.88 25.07
N GLY A 663 -4.36 -18.90 24.56
CA GLY A 663 -4.96 -19.94 23.72
C GLY A 663 -5.43 -19.43 22.36
N ARG A 664 -5.21 -18.15 22.05
CA ARG A 664 -5.57 -17.51 20.76
C ARG A 664 -7.00 -17.76 20.32
N VAL A 665 -7.91 -17.70 21.29
CA VAL A 665 -9.35 -17.84 21.05
C VAL A 665 -10.08 -16.53 21.36
N GLY A 666 -11.08 -16.21 20.54
CA GLY A 666 -11.92 -15.03 20.74
C GLY A 666 -12.93 -15.23 21.90
N LYS A 667 -13.67 -14.18 22.20
CA LYS A 667 -14.75 -14.21 23.22
C LYS A 667 -15.85 -15.24 22.89
N ASP A 668 -16.00 -15.60 21.62
CA ASP A 668 -16.93 -16.63 21.12
C ASP A 668 -16.36 -18.07 21.19
N GLY A 669 -15.17 -18.24 21.74
CA GLY A 669 -14.50 -19.54 21.87
C GLY A 669 -13.90 -20.07 20.56
N LYS A 670 -13.91 -19.29 19.46
CA LYS A 670 -13.31 -19.68 18.18
C LYS A 670 -11.87 -19.17 18.08
N PRO A 671 -11.01 -19.86 17.30
CA PRO A 671 -9.68 -19.33 16.99
C PRO A 671 -9.77 -17.93 16.41
N ILE A 672 -8.92 -17.02 16.89
CA ILE A 672 -8.80 -15.68 16.29
C ILE A 672 -8.25 -15.79 14.88
N SER A 673 -8.70 -14.86 14.01
CA SER A 673 -8.24 -14.79 12.61
C SER A 673 -6.77 -14.40 12.51
N GLN A 674 -6.12 -14.76 11.41
CA GLN A 674 -4.76 -14.31 11.11
C GLN A 674 -4.65 -12.79 11.15
N SER A 675 -5.66 -12.05 10.68
CA SER A 675 -5.73 -10.59 10.75
C SER A 675 -5.65 -10.07 12.19
N ASN A 676 -6.31 -10.71 13.14
CA ASN A 676 -6.27 -10.33 14.56
C ASN A 676 -4.97 -10.79 15.27
N LEU A 677 -4.21 -11.72 14.69
CA LEU A 677 -2.88 -12.09 15.18
C LEU A 677 -1.79 -11.09 14.77
N ARG A 678 -2.07 -10.14 13.89
CA ARG A 678 -1.08 -9.11 13.48
C ARG A 678 -0.55 -8.29 14.66
N GLY A 679 -1.30 -8.13 15.72
CA GLY A 679 -0.84 -7.46 16.95
C GLY A 679 0.41 -8.06 17.59
N LEU A 680 0.73 -9.32 17.28
CA LEU A 680 1.94 -10.01 17.77
C LEU A 680 3.23 -9.36 17.24
N TYR A 681 3.18 -8.75 16.04
CA TYR A 681 4.37 -8.26 15.32
C TYR A 681 4.88 -6.90 15.81
N GLY A 682 4.11 -6.17 16.63
CA GLY A 682 4.53 -4.88 17.19
C GLY A 682 4.24 -3.71 16.27
N ASN A 683 5.14 -2.70 16.28
CA ASN A 683 5.11 -1.58 15.34
C ASN A 683 5.66 -1.99 13.97
N ASN A 684 5.32 -1.23 12.92
CA ASN A 684 5.93 -1.35 11.61
C ASN A 684 7.45 -1.13 11.70
N ALA A 685 8.20 -1.82 10.83
CA ALA A 685 9.62 -2.05 11.04
C ALA A 685 10.39 -2.13 9.71
N ILE A 686 11.71 -2.07 9.82
CA ILE A 686 12.67 -2.18 8.72
C ILE A 686 13.39 -3.53 8.87
N TRP A 687 13.44 -4.27 7.80
CA TRP A 687 14.00 -5.62 7.72
C TRP A 687 15.14 -5.70 6.70
N PHE A 688 16.13 -6.53 6.99
CA PHE A 688 17.23 -6.86 6.09
C PHE A 688 17.20 -8.36 5.79
N LEU A 689 17.20 -8.73 4.50
CA LEU A 689 17.16 -10.12 4.04
C LEU A 689 18.28 -10.36 3.04
N PRO A 690 19.33 -11.12 3.39
CA PRO A 690 20.32 -11.57 2.42
C PRO A 690 19.69 -12.45 1.34
N THR A 691 20.06 -12.23 0.08
CA THR A 691 19.58 -13.02 -1.06
C THR A 691 20.54 -14.14 -1.45
N SER A 692 21.74 -14.15 -0.88
CA SER A 692 22.81 -15.11 -1.16
C SER A 692 23.58 -15.50 0.13
N GLY A 693 24.41 -16.54 0.02
CA GLY A 693 25.22 -17.03 1.14
C GLY A 693 24.44 -17.90 2.14
N PRO A 694 25.05 -18.26 3.27
CA PRO A 694 24.47 -19.19 4.25
C PRO A 694 23.20 -18.67 4.95
N GLN A 695 23.00 -17.36 4.95
CA GLN A 695 21.85 -16.68 5.59
C GLN A 695 20.82 -16.20 4.57
N ALA A 696 20.90 -16.66 3.31
CA ALA A 696 19.92 -16.28 2.29
C ALA A 696 18.50 -16.62 2.74
N GLY A 697 17.60 -15.62 2.69
CA GLY A 697 16.21 -15.76 3.09
C GLY A 697 15.96 -15.69 4.61
N VAL A 698 17.00 -15.43 5.44
CA VAL A 698 16.80 -15.10 6.86
C VAL A 698 16.44 -13.62 6.99
N ALA A 699 15.40 -13.30 7.77
CA ALA A 699 15.02 -11.91 8.04
C ALA A 699 15.68 -11.40 9.32
N PHE A 700 16.33 -10.25 9.24
CA PHE A 700 16.97 -9.56 10.36
C PHE A 700 16.25 -8.23 10.62
N LEU A 701 15.81 -8.01 11.84
CA LEU A 701 15.14 -6.77 12.23
C LEU A 701 16.18 -5.65 12.38
N PHE A 702 16.16 -4.69 11.45
CA PHE A 702 17.06 -3.56 11.46
C PHE A 702 16.53 -2.39 12.28
N GLY A 703 15.23 -2.07 12.17
CA GLY A 703 14.67 -0.94 12.91
C GLY A 703 13.19 -1.10 13.19
N ILE A 704 12.67 -0.35 14.14
CA ILE A 704 11.25 -0.36 14.52
C ILE A 704 10.77 1.10 14.55
N GLY A 705 9.67 1.39 13.86
CA GLY A 705 9.06 2.72 13.77
C GLY A 705 8.38 3.18 15.07
N PRO A 706 8.06 4.48 15.18
CA PRO A 706 7.24 5.05 16.24
C PRO A 706 5.85 4.42 16.34
N MET A 707 5.07 4.85 17.30
CA MET A 707 3.71 4.36 17.51
C MET A 707 2.77 4.72 16.35
N GLU A 708 2.06 3.69 15.90
CA GLU A 708 0.97 3.83 14.91
C GLU A 708 1.41 4.46 13.59
N CYS A 709 2.70 4.37 13.27
CA CYS A 709 3.22 4.80 11.99
C CYS A 709 3.38 3.63 11.03
N GLU A 710 3.43 3.95 9.77
CA GLU A 710 4.06 3.14 8.75
C GLU A 710 5.51 3.59 8.57
N THR A 711 6.42 2.62 8.34
CA THR A 711 7.77 2.87 7.85
C THR A 711 7.79 2.56 6.37
N THR A 712 8.09 3.55 5.52
CA THR A 712 7.94 3.41 4.07
C THR A 712 9.04 4.13 3.29
N GLY A 713 9.12 3.91 1.98
CA GLY A 713 10.00 4.60 1.05
C GLY A 713 11.51 4.49 1.38
N PRO A 714 12.07 3.32 1.71
CA PRO A 714 13.51 3.20 1.95
C PRO A 714 14.30 3.55 0.69
N PHE A 715 15.32 4.41 0.81
CA PHE A 715 16.13 4.82 -0.33
C PHE A 715 17.59 5.06 0.06
N PHE A 716 18.54 4.34 -0.55
CA PHE A 716 19.97 4.51 -0.30
C PHE A 716 20.59 5.62 -1.15
N THR A 717 21.56 6.33 -0.56
CA THR A 717 22.53 7.10 -1.36
C THR A 717 23.41 6.14 -2.18
N GLU A 718 23.99 6.62 -3.31
CA GLU A 718 24.86 5.78 -4.17
C GLU A 718 26.06 5.19 -3.40
N ASP A 719 26.58 5.88 -2.38
CA ASP A 719 27.66 5.39 -1.52
C ASP A 719 27.20 4.52 -0.34
N GLU A 720 25.88 4.26 -0.24
CA GLU A 720 25.25 3.45 0.81
C GLU A 720 25.58 3.87 2.26
N LYS A 721 25.93 5.15 2.45
CA LYS A 721 26.21 5.70 3.79
C LYS A 721 24.99 6.30 4.45
N THR A 722 23.93 6.50 3.69
CA THR A 722 22.65 7.01 4.19
C THR A 722 21.50 6.17 3.63
N LEU A 723 20.59 5.78 4.50
CA LEU A 723 19.26 5.29 4.17
C LEU A 723 18.25 6.38 4.51
N PHE A 724 17.63 6.98 3.51
CA PHE A 724 16.45 7.80 3.71
C PHE A 724 15.25 6.90 3.99
N LEU A 725 14.37 7.35 4.87
CA LEU A 725 13.17 6.62 5.24
C LEU A 725 12.05 7.61 5.56
N SER A 726 10.85 7.29 5.13
CA SER A 726 9.63 7.97 5.55
C SER A 726 9.08 7.34 6.83
N ILE A 727 8.68 8.20 7.77
CA ILE A 727 7.83 7.84 8.91
C ILE A 727 6.48 8.48 8.62
N GLN A 728 5.54 7.67 8.15
CA GLN A 728 4.21 8.09 7.75
C GLN A 728 3.26 8.03 8.95
N HIS A 729 2.33 8.92 9.05
CA HIS A 729 1.20 8.99 10.01
C HIS A 729 1.46 8.56 11.48
N PRO A 730 2.52 9.00 12.19
CA PRO A 730 2.67 8.64 13.59
C PRO A 730 1.44 9.07 14.40
N GLY A 731 0.94 8.15 15.25
CA GLY A 731 -0.28 8.40 16.01
C GLY A 731 -1.58 8.32 15.23
N GLU A 732 -1.62 7.64 14.09
CA GLU A 732 -2.80 7.60 13.21
C GLU A 732 -4.08 7.17 13.91
N TRP A 733 -4.02 6.10 14.72
CA TRP A 733 -5.20 5.53 15.36
C TRP A 733 -5.66 6.31 16.61
N ASN A 734 -4.72 6.75 17.46
CA ASN A 734 -5.03 7.41 18.73
C ASN A 734 -4.75 8.92 18.73
N GLY A 735 -4.01 9.46 17.76
CA GLY A 735 -3.64 10.86 17.68
C GLY A 735 -2.49 11.24 18.64
N ILE A 736 -2.62 12.41 19.25
CA ILE A 736 -1.62 12.91 20.21
C ILE A 736 -1.56 12.01 21.45
N ARG A 737 -0.36 11.54 21.80
CA ARG A 737 -0.12 10.85 23.07
C ARG A 737 -0.17 11.84 24.23
N LYS A 738 -1.28 11.82 24.97
CA LYS A 738 -1.52 12.74 26.10
C LYS A 738 -0.86 12.21 27.38
N ASP A 739 -0.14 13.11 28.07
CA ASP A 739 0.48 12.83 29.38
C ASP A 739 1.28 11.52 29.44
N LEU A 740 1.94 11.18 28.32
CA LEU A 740 2.67 9.92 28.12
C LEU A 740 1.84 8.67 28.41
N ALA A 741 0.53 8.72 28.09
CA ALA A 741 -0.39 7.61 28.28
C ALA A 741 0.14 6.28 27.70
N PHE A 742 -0.16 5.18 28.40
CA PHE A 742 0.14 3.81 27.98
C PHE A 742 -0.86 2.83 28.56
N GLU A 743 -0.89 1.63 27.98
CA GLU A 743 -1.63 0.48 28.48
C GLU A 743 -0.72 -0.74 28.60
N ASN A 744 -0.97 -1.58 29.61
CA ASN A 744 -0.39 -2.91 29.67
C ASN A 744 -1.32 -3.89 28.97
N ARG A 745 -0.86 -4.47 27.85
CA ARG A 745 -1.61 -5.42 27.04
C ARG A 745 -0.97 -6.81 27.13
N GLN A 746 -1.78 -7.86 26.95
CA GLN A 746 -1.37 -9.27 27.01
C GLN A 746 -1.34 -9.89 25.62
N PHE A 747 -0.31 -10.69 25.35
CA PHE A 747 -0.11 -11.34 24.06
C PHE A 747 0.27 -12.81 24.25
N ALA A 748 -0.50 -13.69 23.62
CA ALA A 748 -0.18 -15.12 23.53
C ALA A 748 0.88 -15.33 22.44
N MET A 749 2.15 -15.19 22.82
CA MET A 749 3.32 -15.38 21.96
C MET A 749 3.68 -16.85 21.83
N LYS A 750 4.51 -17.20 20.82
CA LYS A 750 5.14 -18.52 20.70
C LYS A 750 6.65 -18.41 20.68
N THR A 751 7.33 -19.38 21.27
CA THR A 751 8.76 -19.62 21.05
C THR A 751 8.98 -20.14 19.63
N THR A 752 10.23 -20.16 19.16
CA THR A 752 10.54 -20.64 17.79
C THR A 752 10.18 -22.12 17.55
N ASP A 753 10.05 -22.92 18.62
CA ASP A 753 9.60 -24.31 18.58
C ASP A 753 8.08 -24.50 18.86
N GLY A 754 7.32 -23.41 19.03
CA GLY A 754 5.87 -23.41 19.11
C GLY A 754 5.26 -23.45 20.51
N GLN A 755 6.08 -23.39 21.59
CA GLN A 755 5.55 -23.30 22.95
C GLN A 755 4.88 -21.94 23.19
N GLU A 756 3.59 -21.91 23.52
CA GLU A 756 2.88 -20.67 23.85
C GLU A 756 3.30 -20.13 25.22
N PHE A 757 3.44 -18.82 25.31
CA PHE A 757 3.67 -18.10 26.56
C PHE A 757 2.98 -16.73 26.54
N MET A 758 2.68 -16.16 27.71
CA MET A 758 2.09 -14.84 27.81
C MET A 758 3.17 -13.78 27.94
N GLN A 759 3.12 -12.80 27.05
CA GLN A 759 3.95 -11.59 27.12
C GLN A 759 3.11 -10.43 27.61
N THR A 760 3.63 -9.63 28.54
CA THR A 760 3.05 -8.33 28.90
C THR A 760 3.79 -7.24 28.16
N ARG A 761 3.07 -6.42 27.37
CA ARG A 761 3.62 -5.25 26.70
C ARG A 761 3.08 -3.97 27.34
N LYS A 762 4.01 -3.02 27.59
CA LYS A 762 3.67 -1.63 27.88
C LYS A 762 3.58 -0.89 26.55
N VAL A 763 2.36 -0.54 26.12
CA VAL A 763 2.05 0.04 24.81
C VAL A 763 1.64 1.50 24.97
N PRO A 764 2.35 2.46 24.37
CA PRO A 764 1.92 3.86 24.32
C PRO A 764 0.57 4.03 23.60
N ILE A 765 -0.21 5.03 23.96
CA ILE A 765 -1.49 5.37 23.35
C ILE A 765 -1.34 6.67 22.56
N GLY A 766 -1.27 6.57 21.24
CA GLY A 766 -0.92 7.66 20.35
C GLY A 766 0.58 7.95 20.30
N SER A 767 0.96 9.05 19.63
CA SER A 767 2.36 9.43 19.42
C SER A 767 2.64 10.89 19.77
N ASN A 768 3.91 11.18 20.11
CA ASN A 768 4.47 12.53 20.18
C ASN A 768 5.73 12.65 19.29
N TRP A 769 5.96 11.68 18.43
CA TRP A 769 7.09 11.71 17.49
C TRP A 769 6.87 12.79 16.40
N PRO A 770 7.87 13.53 15.92
CA PRO A 770 9.29 13.40 16.18
C PRO A 770 9.80 14.23 17.36
N SER A 771 9.02 15.15 17.92
CA SER A 771 9.48 16.04 18.97
C SER A 771 9.74 15.34 20.31
N LYS A 772 9.04 14.24 20.58
CA LYS A 772 9.07 13.44 21.82
C LYS A 772 8.69 14.23 23.09
N LYS A 773 8.16 15.44 22.91
CA LYS A 773 7.70 16.28 24.04
C LYS A 773 6.29 15.88 24.41
N VAL A 774 6.03 15.86 25.73
CA VAL A 774 4.70 15.54 26.27
C VAL A 774 3.63 16.41 25.64
N ASN A 775 2.54 15.79 25.18
CA ASN A 775 1.38 16.47 24.55
C ASN A 775 1.72 17.23 23.25
N ASP A 776 2.86 16.95 22.63
CA ASP A 776 3.18 17.57 21.36
C ASP A 776 2.51 16.84 20.19
N SER A 777 2.38 17.53 19.05
CA SER A 777 1.74 17.01 17.86
C SER A 777 2.60 15.94 17.22
N PRO A 778 2.06 14.75 16.90
CA PRO A 778 2.73 13.84 15.97
C PRO A 778 2.78 14.47 14.57
N GLN A 779 3.91 14.27 13.87
CA GLN A 779 4.09 14.81 12.51
C GLN A 779 4.78 13.77 11.64
N PRO A 780 4.22 13.44 10.49
CA PRO A 780 4.94 12.68 9.47
C PRO A 780 6.23 13.39 9.08
N ALA A 781 7.32 12.64 8.89
CA ALA A 781 8.61 13.23 8.56
C ALA A 781 9.52 12.25 7.81
N VAL A 782 10.47 12.80 7.05
CA VAL A 782 11.56 12.05 6.43
C VAL A 782 12.79 12.09 7.32
N VAL A 783 13.41 10.93 7.52
CA VAL A 783 14.65 10.76 8.28
C VAL A 783 15.80 10.30 7.38
N ALA A 784 17.02 10.64 7.77
CA ALA A 784 18.26 10.13 7.22
C ALA A 784 18.96 9.26 8.27
N ILE A 785 19.01 7.96 8.02
CA ILE A 785 19.65 6.96 8.90
C ILE A 785 21.09 6.77 8.42
N ARG A 786 22.05 6.79 9.36
CA ARG A 786 23.47 6.61 9.08
C ARG A 786 24.17 5.91 10.23
N ARG A 787 25.36 5.34 9.96
CA ARG A 787 26.24 4.91 11.05
C ARG A 787 26.88 6.08 11.76
N VAL A 788 27.06 5.95 13.07
CA VAL A 788 27.74 6.96 13.90
C VAL A 788 29.17 7.20 13.41
N ASN A 789 29.84 6.19 12.93
CA ASN A 789 31.23 6.25 12.41
C ASN A 789 31.34 6.63 10.93
N LEU A 790 30.23 7.00 10.25
CA LEU A 790 30.13 7.43 8.85
C LEU A 790 30.59 6.38 7.79
N ARG A 791 30.68 5.10 8.16
CA ARG A 791 30.90 4.02 7.20
C ARG A 791 29.61 3.70 6.44
N SER A 792 29.72 2.96 5.33
CA SER A 792 28.55 2.40 4.65
C SER A 792 27.70 1.58 5.63
N LEU A 793 26.38 1.61 5.47
CA LEU A 793 25.45 0.84 6.29
C LEU A 793 25.65 -0.66 6.08
N ILE A 794 26.13 -1.03 4.90
CA ILE A 794 26.18 -2.41 4.38
C ILE A 794 27.60 -3.01 4.49
N SER A 795 28.65 -2.20 4.49
CA SER A 795 30.02 -2.68 4.61
C SER A 795 30.38 -3.08 6.03
N PRO A 796 31.19 -4.18 6.23
CA PRO A 796 31.65 -4.59 7.53
C PRO A 796 32.58 -3.57 8.21
#